data_9c3571d9f2bdc66d777c2fca0622f647
#
_entry.id   9c3571d9f2bdc66d777c2fca0622f647
#
_cell.length_a   1.000
_cell.length_b   1.000
_cell.length_c   1.000
_cell.angle_alpha   90.00
_cell.angle_beta   90.00
_cell.angle_gamma   90.00
#
_symmetry.space_group_name_H-M   'P 1'
#
loop_
_entity.id
_entity.type
_entity.pdbx_description
1 polymer ?
#
loop_
_entity_poly.entity_id
_entity_poly.type
_entity_poly.pdbx_seq_one_letter_code
_entity_poly.pdbx_strand_id
1 'polypeptide(L)'
;VYNGKKQSMDTTYCVLDLETTGFSAATEKITEIGVMKVKDGEVIDEFSCFVNPEKHIPERVTEVTNITDEMVKDAETIDKVFPKLLAFLGDDKETVIVAHNANFDVGFLKQNAKVLGYDFDYTYLDTLSLAKDLFPDYKKYKLGKIAENLGIKVEVAHRALDDVDTTVKVFKVMVDMLKKKGATIVEDIDRVAASEEAKKEEYKKLKTYHAIILAKNYVGLKNLYKLVSLSHLHYFYRKPRILKSLYKKYSEGLILGSACEAGELYQAIELGKTDEEIEEIANDYDYLEIQPTGNNQFLIRNGTVADEEALRDINRKIVELGEKLNKPVVATCDVHFMDPQDEIYRRILEAGQKYDDADNQAPLYLRTTEEMLEEFSYLGKEKAYEVVVTNTNKISDMCEQISPISPEKCPPHIPGCEQMIKDIAYNKAHQLYGDPLPEIVQTRLDKELDSIIRNGFSVMYIIAQKLVWKSNEDGYIVGSRGSVGSSFVANMTGITEVNSLPAHYRCPNCKYSDFTDYGVKNGFDLPDKECPKCGHKLDKDGMDIPFETFLGFNGDKEPDIDLNFSGEYQAKAHKYTEVIFGKGTTFKAGTIGTVADKTAYGYVKNYYEERHIPINQAEIKRISHGCTGIKRTTGQHPGGIIVVPKGREIYEFCPVQHPADDPNSDIITTHFDYHSIDQNLLKLDILGHDDPTVIRMLQDITGIDPTKIPLDDKATMSIFSSTDALGVTPKQIGSEVGSYGIPEFGTKFVRGMLVDTRPTTFDELIRISRIITWYRCVARKCTKFN
;
A
#
# COMPACT_ATOMS: atom_id res chain seq x y z
N VAL A 1 -12.04 -1.90 32.06
CA VAL A 1 -12.04 -1.50 33.47
C VAL A 1 -10.81 -0.66 33.73
N TYR A 2 -10.99 0.48 34.35
CA TYR A 2 -9.91 1.39 34.72
C TYR A 2 -9.79 1.45 36.25
N ASN A 3 -8.57 1.36 36.77
CA ASN A 3 -8.26 1.45 38.19
C ASN A 3 -9.06 0.43 39.06
N GLY A 4 -9.02 -0.86 38.65
CA GLY A 4 -9.77 -1.92 39.32
C GLY A 4 -9.31 -2.17 40.78
N LYS A 5 -10.30 -2.38 41.68
CA LYS A 5 -10.08 -2.64 43.13
C LYS A 5 -10.72 -3.95 43.59
N LYS A 6 -10.95 -4.87 42.64
CA LYS A 6 -11.58 -6.18 42.86
C LYS A 6 -12.98 -6.11 43.50
N GLN A 7 -13.73 -5.04 43.14
CA GLN A 7 -15.13 -4.94 43.60
C GLN A 7 -15.98 -6.05 42.97
N SER A 8 -16.97 -6.51 43.72
CA SER A 8 -17.99 -7.44 43.20
C SER A 8 -18.80 -6.84 42.06
N MET A 9 -19.30 -7.64 41.17
CA MET A 9 -20.28 -7.22 40.14
C MET A 9 -21.60 -6.69 40.78
N ASP A 10 -21.87 -6.97 42.07
CA ASP A 10 -23.00 -6.46 42.82
C ASP A 10 -22.71 -5.18 43.60
N THR A 11 -21.59 -4.52 43.31
CA THR A 11 -21.18 -3.26 43.91
C THR A 11 -22.15 -2.11 43.59
N THR A 12 -21.98 -0.97 44.26
CA THR A 12 -22.73 0.24 43.92
C THR A 12 -22.12 0.91 42.69
N TYR A 13 -22.95 1.20 41.70
CA TYR A 13 -22.54 1.94 40.52
C TYR A 13 -23.04 3.37 40.55
N CYS A 14 -22.19 4.34 40.30
CA CYS A 14 -22.56 5.72 40.06
C CYS A 14 -22.45 6.02 38.58
N VAL A 15 -23.57 5.99 37.88
CA VAL A 15 -23.68 6.32 36.47
C VAL A 15 -23.79 7.84 36.35
N LEU A 16 -22.86 8.45 35.62
CA LEU A 16 -22.77 9.90 35.51
C LEU A 16 -22.59 10.39 34.08
N ASP A 17 -22.94 11.62 33.87
CA ASP A 17 -22.71 12.39 32.66
C ASP A 17 -22.48 13.85 33.03
N LEU A 18 -21.57 14.51 32.34
CA LEU A 18 -21.19 15.89 32.52
C LEU A 18 -21.45 16.72 31.27
N GLU A 19 -22.01 17.90 31.44
CA GLU A 19 -21.99 18.90 30.38
C GLU A 19 -20.89 19.94 30.70
N THR A 20 -20.21 20.40 29.66
CA THR A 20 -19.01 21.25 29.80
C THR A 20 -19.02 22.39 28.79
N THR A 21 -18.16 23.40 29.00
CA THR A 21 -17.96 24.50 28.05
C THR A 21 -17.12 24.11 26.82
N GLY A 22 -16.56 22.90 26.78
CA GLY A 22 -15.73 22.39 25.70
C GLY A 22 -15.07 21.06 26.04
N PHE A 23 -14.14 20.61 25.23
CA PHE A 23 -13.59 19.24 25.31
C PHE A 23 -12.35 19.08 26.21
N SER A 24 -11.60 20.15 26.48
CA SER A 24 -10.36 20.08 27.25
C SER A 24 -10.61 20.23 28.76
N ALA A 25 -10.36 19.18 29.53
CA ALA A 25 -10.46 19.23 30.99
C ALA A 25 -9.52 20.25 31.66
N ALA A 26 -8.41 20.59 31.00
CA ALA A 26 -7.44 21.57 31.52
C ALA A 26 -7.93 23.03 31.44
N THR A 27 -8.70 23.37 30.41
CA THR A 27 -9.09 24.73 30.07
C THR A 27 -10.60 25.00 30.16
N GLU A 28 -11.40 23.98 30.01
CA GLU A 28 -12.85 24.08 30.00
C GLU A 28 -13.46 23.76 31.35
N LYS A 29 -14.72 24.13 31.53
CA LYS A 29 -15.41 24.06 32.80
C LYS A 29 -16.67 23.20 32.72
N ILE A 30 -17.04 22.60 33.84
CA ILE A 30 -18.28 21.85 33.97
C ILE A 30 -19.46 22.84 34.11
N THR A 31 -20.57 22.57 33.41
CA THR A 31 -21.80 23.37 33.43
C THR A 31 -22.98 22.62 34.04
N GLU A 32 -23.01 21.30 33.93
CA GLU A 32 -24.04 20.45 34.55
C GLU A 32 -23.43 19.13 34.99
N ILE A 33 -23.90 18.56 36.08
CA ILE A 33 -23.54 17.25 36.60
C ILE A 33 -24.84 16.47 36.80
N GLY A 34 -24.92 15.26 36.22
CA GLY A 34 -25.99 14.30 36.48
C GLY A 34 -25.37 12.98 36.95
N VAL A 35 -25.85 12.42 38.04
CA VAL A 35 -25.44 11.13 38.58
C VAL A 35 -26.64 10.36 39.10
N MET A 36 -26.72 9.06 38.73
CA MET A 36 -27.65 8.12 39.36
C MET A 36 -26.88 7.02 40.06
N LYS A 37 -27.18 6.79 41.32
CA LYS A 37 -26.64 5.71 42.12
C LYS A 37 -27.48 4.46 41.93
N VAL A 38 -26.84 3.37 41.46
CA VAL A 38 -27.51 2.12 41.13
C VAL A 38 -26.99 0.99 42.00
N LYS A 39 -27.88 0.23 42.60
CA LYS A 39 -27.61 -0.97 43.38
C LYS A 39 -28.58 -2.08 42.98
N ASP A 40 -28.08 -3.28 42.75
CA ASP A 40 -28.88 -4.43 42.37
C ASP A 40 -29.80 -4.18 41.14
N GLY A 41 -29.31 -3.34 40.22
CA GLY A 41 -30.04 -2.98 39.00
C GLY A 41 -31.14 -1.92 39.15
N GLU A 42 -31.30 -1.36 40.35
CA GLU A 42 -32.30 -0.32 40.64
C GLU A 42 -31.64 1.00 41.04
N VAL A 43 -32.20 2.11 40.56
CA VAL A 43 -31.77 3.46 40.99
C VAL A 43 -32.19 3.70 42.43
N ILE A 44 -31.23 3.94 43.30
CA ILE A 44 -31.48 4.17 44.74
C ILE A 44 -31.35 5.60 45.16
N ASP A 45 -30.66 6.45 44.42
CA ASP A 45 -30.46 7.88 44.67
C ASP A 45 -30.03 8.61 43.40
N GLU A 46 -30.24 9.91 43.35
CA GLU A 46 -29.82 10.74 42.22
C GLU A 46 -29.27 12.08 42.67
N PHE A 47 -28.30 12.61 41.89
CA PHE A 47 -27.69 13.91 42.09
C PHE A 47 -27.67 14.66 40.77
N SER A 48 -28.22 15.85 40.75
CA SER A 48 -28.21 16.72 39.57
C SER A 48 -28.13 18.19 39.97
N CYS A 49 -27.22 18.90 39.32
CA CYS A 49 -27.12 20.33 39.48
C CYS A 49 -26.45 21.01 38.30
N PHE A 50 -26.81 22.29 38.11
CA PHE A 50 -25.99 23.19 37.32
C PHE A 50 -24.78 23.64 38.11
N VAL A 51 -23.69 23.90 37.37
CA VAL A 51 -22.46 24.48 37.90
C VAL A 51 -22.19 25.78 37.17
N ASN A 52 -21.93 26.85 37.92
CA ASN A 52 -21.50 28.09 37.30
C ASN A 52 -20.05 27.92 36.80
N PRO A 53 -19.81 27.96 35.50
CA PRO A 53 -18.47 27.74 34.94
C PRO A 53 -17.54 28.95 35.12
N GLU A 54 -18.08 30.09 35.58
CA GLU A 54 -17.34 31.39 35.69
C GLU A 54 -16.68 31.79 34.35
N LYS A 55 -17.27 31.32 33.25
CA LYS A 55 -16.77 31.48 31.91
C LYS A 55 -17.97 31.47 30.95
N HIS A 56 -17.89 32.27 29.89
CA HIS A 56 -18.89 32.26 28.83
C HIS A 56 -18.99 30.89 28.14
N ILE A 57 -20.19 30.39 27.93
CA ILE A 57 -20.49 29.16 27.20
C ILE A 57 -20.51 29.48 25.70
N PRO A 58 -19.63 28.90 24.87
CA PRO A 58 -19.65 29.16 23.43
C PRO A 58 -21.00 28.79 22.80
N GLU A 59 -21.46 29.59 21.84
CA GLU A 59 -22.76 29.43 21.18
C GLU A 59 -22.91 27.99 20.59
N ARG A 60 -21.86 27.45 20.00
CA ARG A 60 -21.79 26.08 19.48
C ARG A 60 -21.99 25.00 20.55
N VAL A 61 -21.57 25.27 21.80
CA VAL A 61 -21.78 24.36 22.92
C VAL A 61 -23.22 24.44 23.38
N THR A 62 -23.79 25.65 23.46
CA THR A 62 -25.19 25.86 23.77
C THR A 62 -26.12 25.15 22.77
N GLU A 63 -25.79 25.17 21.48
CA GLU A 63 -26.54 24.43 20.44
C GLU A 63 -26.59 22.91 20.67
N VAL A 64 -25.57 22.36 21.28
CA VAL A 64 -25.46 20.92 21.57
C VAL A 64 -26.07 20.56 22.91
N THR A 65 -25.73 21.29 23.95
CA THR A 65 -26.11 20.97 25.34
C THR A 65 -27.44 21.57 25.76
N ASN A 66 -27.96 22.56 25.01
CA ASN A 66 -29.10 23.41 25.37
C ASN A 66 -28.91 24.16 26.68
N ILE A 67 -27.68 24.37 27.16
CA ILE A 67 -27.33 25.13 28.35
C ILE A 67 -26.83 26.51 27.95
N THR A 68 -27.46 27.54 28.49
CA THR A 68 -27.13 28.95 28.27
C THR A 68 -26.42 29.56 29.48
N ASP A 69 -25.69 30.65 29.29
CA ASP A 69 -25.06 31.40 30.36
C ASP A 69 -26.09 31.84 31.44
N GLU A 70 -27.31 32.19 31.01
CA GLU A 70 -28.39 32.59 31.89
C GLU A 70 -28.84 31.46 32.83
N MET A 71 -28.81 30.20 32.36
CA MET A 71 -29.22 29.03 33.17
C MET A 71 -28.24 28.71 34.30
N VAL A 72 -26.97 29.06 34.16
CA VAL A 72 -25.89 28.67 35.08
C VAL A 72 -25.35 29.85 35.91
N LYS A 73 -25.76 31.09 35.61
CA LYS A 73 -25.22 32.29 36.27
C LYS A 73 -25.40 32.33 37.79
N ASP A 74 -26.52 31.81 38.29
CA ASP A 74 -26.88 31.77 39.69
C ASP A 74 -26.57 30.41 40.35
N ALA A 75 -25.96 29.47 39.62
CA ALA A 75 -25.58 28.17 40.14
C ALA A 75 -24.32 28.29 41.01
N GLU A 76 -24.14 27.32 41.91
CA GLU A 76 -22.92 27.23 42.72
C GLU A 76 -21.70 26.93 41.83
N THR A 77 -20.56 27.43 42.21
CA THR A 77 -19.28 27.16 41.56
C THR A 77 -18.76 25.78 41.92
N ILE A 78 -17.82 25.24 41.10
CA ILE A 78 -17.31 23.87 41.24
C ILE A 78 -16.66 23.59 42.58
N ASP A 79 -16.02 24.58 43.19
CA ASP A 79 -15.42 24.47 44.53
C ASP A 79 -16.45 24.16 45.65
N LYS A 80 -17.70 24.57 45.48
CA LYS A 80 -18.82 24.26 46.38
C LYS A 80 -19.56 22.98 46.02
N VAL A 81 -19.68 22.69 44.74
CA VAL A 81 -20.39 21.51 44.22
C VAL A 81 -19.57 20.23 44.34
N PHE A 82 -18.27 20.29 44.10
CA PHE A 82 -17.41 19.11 44.05
C PHE A 82 -17.37 18.31 45.36
N PRO A 83 -17.26 18.93 46.54
CA PRO A 83 -17.37 18.20 47.82
C PRO A 83 -18.71 17.48 47.99
N LYS A 84 -19.83 18.11 47.55
CA LYS A 84 -21.16 17.49 47.58
C LYS A 84 -21.24 16.28 46.66
N LEU A 85 -20.61 16.37 45.48
CA LEU A 85 -20.52 15.26 44.56
C LEU A 85 -19.72 14.09 45.14
N LEU A 86 -18.54 14.35 45.73
CA LEU A 86 -17.73 13.32 46.37
C LEU A 86 -18.49 12.65 47.55
N ALA A 87 -19.24 13.43 48.35
CA ALA A 87 -20.07 12.86 49.41
C ALA A 87 -21.19 11.96 48.85
N PHE A 88 -21.76 12.32 47.72
CA PHE A 88 -22.76 11.51 47.03
C PHE A 88 -22.15 10.22 46.46
N LEU A 89 -20.98 10.29 45.83
CA LEU A 89 -20.30 9.11 45.26
C LEU A 89 -19.93 8.09 46.35
N GLY A 90 -19.48 8.56 47.49
CA GLY A 90 -19.14 7.73 48.65
C GLY A 90 -17.75 7.13 48.58
N ASP A 91 -17.55 5.96 49.24
CA ASP A 91 -16.25 5.29 49.33
C ASP A 91 -15.83 4.74 47.98
N ASP A 92 -14.61 5.03 47.56
CA ASP A 92 -14.02 4.58 46.30
C ASP A 92 -13.79 3.07 46.22
N LYS A 93 -13.80 2.37 47.35
CA LYS A 93 -13.70 0.91 47.41
C LYS A 93 -15.04 0.20 47.23
N GLU A 94 -16.13 0.92 47.46
CA GLU A 94 -17.49 0.40 47.38
C GLU A 94 -18.26 0.92 46.15
N THR A 95 -17.72 1.90 45.46
CA THR A 95 -18.36 2.56 44.34
C THR A 95 -17.54 2.40 43.04
N VAL A 96 -18.23 2.10 41.95
CA VAL A 96 -17.68 2.12 40.59
C VAL A 96 -18.39 3.20 39.78
N ILE A 97 -17.62 4.08 39.15
CA ILE A 97 -18.15 5.09 38.24
C ILE A 97 -18.41 4.47 36.86
N VAL A 98 -19.54 4.83 36.25
CA VAL A 98 -19.94 4.41 34.92
C VAL A 98 -20.33 5.62 34.09
N ALA A 99 -19.80 5.75 32.89
CA ALA A 99 -20.18 6.81 31.96
C ALA A 99 -20.07 6.31 30.51
N HIS A 100 -20.73 7.01 29.58
CA HIS A 100 -20.64 6.74 28.16
C HIS A 100 -19.57 7.62 27.53
N ASN A 101 -18.42 7.05 27.15
CA ASN A 101 -17.15 7.72 26.87
C ASN A 101 -16.47 8.24 28.14
N ALA A 102 -16.39 7.38 29.13
CA ALA A 102 -16.04 7.70 30.52
C ALA A 102 -14.72 8.48 30.72
N ASN A 103 -13.76 8.33 29.80
CA ASN A 103 -12.50 9.08 29.87
C ASN A 103 -12.70 10.59 29.79
N PHE A 104 -13.75 11.05 29.11
CA PHE A 104 -14.12 12.46 29.07
C PHE A 104 -14.57 12.93 30.43
N ASP A 105 -15.60 12.33 30.98
CA ASP A 105 -16.21 12.73 32.26
C ASP A 105 -15.24 12.58 33.43
N VAL A 106 -14.60 11.43 33.54
CA VAL A 106 -13.62 11.16 34.59
C VAL A 106 -12.39 12.07 34.45
N GLY A 107 -12.01 12.46 33.25
CA GLY A 107 -10.93 13.42 33.00
C GLY A 107 -11.24 14.80 33.62
N PHE A 108 -12.47 15.31 33.47
CA PHE A 108 -12.91 16.55 34.10
C PHE A 108 -12.98 16.41 35.62
N LEU A 109 -13.48 15.30 36.15
CA LEU A 109 -13.53 15.06 37.58
C LEU A 109 -12.14 14.97 38.20
N LYS A 110 -11.22 14.26 37.62
CA LYS A 110 -9.83 14.18 38.08
C LYS A 110 -9.13 15.54 38.06
N GLN A 111 -9.35 16.32 37.01
CA GLN A 111 -8.75 17.64 36.88
C GLN A 111 -9.28 18.60 37.99
N ASN A 112 -10.60 18.60 38.22
CA ASN A 112 -11.18 19.42 39.27
C ASN A 112 -10.74 18.93 40.65
N ALA A 113 -10.67 17.65 40.92
CA ALA A 113 -10.12 17.10 42.16
C ALA A 113 -8.70 17.58 42.41
N LYS A 114 -7.83 17.51 41.40
CA LYS A 114 -6.45 17.99 41.47
C LYS A 114 -6.37 19.46 41.83
N VAL A 115 -7.14 20.31 41.12
CA VAL A 115 -7.12 21.77 41.34
C VAL A 115 -7.66 22.12 42.73
N LEU A 116 -8.67 21.41 43.19
CA LEU A 116 -9.32 21.68 44.48
C LEU A 116 -8.66 20.93 45.65
N GLY A 117 -7.69 20.07 45.41
CA GLY A 117 -6.93 19.36 46.43
C GLY A 117 -7.66 18.15 47.03
N TYR A 118 -8.54 17.49 46.26
CA TYR A 118 -9.23 16.26 46.66
C TYR A 118 -8.61 15.04 46.04
N ASP A 119 -8.67 13.89 46.71
CA ASP A 119 -8.34 12.59 46.14
C ASP A 119 -9.51 12.11 45.27
N PHE A 120 -9.18 11.51 44.13
CA PHE A 120 -10.14 10.92 43.20
C PHE A 120 -9.58 9.63 42.64
N ASP A 121 -9.84 8.52 43.33
CA ASP A 121 -9.23 7.21 43.02
C ASP A 121 -10.30 6.12 42.77
N TYR A 122 -11.37 6.49 42.09
CA TYR A 122 -12.46 5.55 41.79
C TYR A 122 -12.11 4.59 40.65
N THR A 123 -12.59 3.34 40.75
CA THR A 123 -12.73 2.45 39.60
C THR A 123 -13.79 3.01 38.67
N TYR A 124 -13.55 2.96 37.36
CA TYR A 124 -14.57 3.39 36.40
C TYR A 124 -14.66 2.48 35.15
N LEU A 125 -15.86 2.49 34.56
CA LEU A 125 -16.23 1.70 33.38
C LEU A 125 -16.71 2.63 32.28
N ASP A 126 -16.34 2.31 31.04
CA ASP A 126 -16.79 2.99 29.85
C ASP A 126 -17.81 2.14 29.09
N THR A 127 -19.08 2.58 29.08
CA THR A 127 -20.14 1.86 28.35
C THR A 127 -19.99 1.94 26.84
N LEU A 128 -19.30 2.93 26.30
CA LEU A 128 -18.97 3.01 24.86
C LEU A 128 -18.01 1.88 24.47
N SER A 129 -16.95 1.69 25.22
CA SER A 129 -16.01 0.60 25.00
C SER A 129 -16.68 -0.77 25.19
N LEU A 130 -17.42 -0.91 26.28
CA LEU A 130 -18.12 -2.13 26.61
C LEU A 130 -19.19 -2.51 25.57
N ALA A 131 -19.88 -1.53 24.99
CA ALA A 131 -20.84 -1.77 23.91
C ALA A 131 -20.17 -2.32 22.65
N LYS A 132 -18.97 -1.84 22.32
CA LYS A 132 -18.22 -2.37 21.18
C LYS A 132 -17.82 -3.82 21.36
N ASP A 133 -17.56 -4.25 22.58
CA ASP A 133 -17.18 -5.63 22.89
C ASP A 133 -18.40 -6.57 22.98
N LEU A 134 -19.50 -6.11 23.57
CA LEU A 134 -20.72 -6.92 23.72
C LEU A 134 -21.56 -6.97 22.44
N PHE A 135 -21.52 -5.91 21.63
CA PHE A 135 -22.37 -5.76 20.45
C PHE A 135 -21.54 -5.44 19.19
N PRO A 136 -20.62 -6.33 18.76
CA PRO A 136 -19.68 -6.05 17.69
C PRO A 136 -20.35 -5.76 16.33
N ASP A 137 -21.58 -6.21 16.14
CA ASP A 137 -22.33 -6.04 14.88
C ASP A 137 -23.03 -4.70 14.75
N TYR A 138 -23.00 -3.85 15.78
CA TYR A 138 -23.63 -2.54 15.72
C TYR A 138 -22.83 -1.58 14.85
N LYS A 139 -23.49 -0.86 13.94
CA LYS A 139 -22.84 0.10 13.02
C LYS A 139 -22.48 1.43 13.68
N LYS A 140 -23.19 1.80 14.74
CA LYS A 140 -23.03 3.08 15.48
C LYS A 140 -23.17 2.84 16.97
N TYR A 141 -22.31 3.48 17.74
CA TYR A 141 -22.22 3.33 19.19
C TYR A 141 -22.52 4.63 19.97
N LYS A 142 -23.25 5.57 19.36
CA LYS A 142 -23.83 6.68 20.12
C LYS A 142 -24.88 6.12 21.09
N LEU A 143 -24.96 6.67 22.29
CA LEU A 143 -25.82 6.17 23.35
C LEU A 143 -27.26 5.93 22.91
N GLY A 144 -27.89 6.89 22.23
CA GLY A 144 -29.25 6.75 21.70
C GLY A 144 -29.41 5.64 20.69
N LYS A 145 -28.36 5.35 19.88
CA LYS A 145 -28.40 4.23 18.91
C LYS A 145 -28.21 2.87 19.57
N ILE A 146 -27.42 2.78 20.62
CA ILE A 146 -27.32 1.55 21.42
C ILE A 146 -28.67 1.28 22.10
N ALA A 147 -29.27 2.29 22.72
CA ALA A 147 -30.57 2.18 23.35
C ALA A 147 -31.67 1.74 22.37
N GLU A 148 -31.73 2.36 21.19
CA GLU A 148 -32.65 1.98 20.10
C GLU A 148 -32.47 0.50 19.69
N ASN A 149 -31.25 0.06 19.48
CA ASN A 149 -30.94 -1.33 19.11
C ASN A 149 -31.31 -2.33 20.21
N LEU A 150 -31.28 -1.91 21.48
CA LEU A 150 -31.70 -2.73 22.61
C LEU A 150 -33.21 -2.61 22.92
N GLY A 151 -33.97 -1.86 22.11
CA GLY A 151 -35.39 -1.64 22.31
C GLY A 151 -35.72 -0.73 23.52
N ILE A 152 -34.80 0.07 24.00
CA ILE A 152 -34.94 1.00 25.11
C ILE A 152 -35.50 2.32 24.57
N LYS A 153 -36.63 2.78 25.12
CA LYS A 153 -37.19 4.10 24.77
C LYS A 153 -36.39 5.22 25.42
N VAL A 154 -35.95 6.18 24.58
CA VAL A 154 -35.29 7.41 25.02
C VAL A 154 -36.30 8.56 24.97
N GLU A 155 -36.59 9.22 26.08
CA GLU A 155 -37.64 10.26 26.15
C GLU A 155 -37.16 11.61 25.67
N VAL A 156 -35.93 12.04 26.04
CA VAL A 156 -35.31 13.30 25.61
C VAL A 156 -33.79 13.09 25.66
N ALA A 157 -33.05 13.64 24.71
CA ALA A 157 -31.58 13.64 24.73
C ALA A 157 -31.02 15.04 24.97
N HIS A 158 -29.79 15.12 25.47
CA HIS A 158 -29.00 16.36 25.67
C HIS A 158 -29.26 17.15 26.99
N ARG A 159 -29.57 16.44 28.05
CA ARG A 159 -29.43 16.92 29.41
C ARG A 159 -28.75 15.83 30.22
N ALA A 160 -27.83 16.21 31.13
CA ALA A 160 -26.98 15.23 31.82
C ALA A 160 -27.78 14.12 32.50
N LEU A 161 -28.87 14.45 33.20
CA LEU A 161 -29.67 13.43 33.92
C LEU A 161 -30.45 12.48 32.95
N ASP A 162 -30.92 12.98 31.81
CA ASP A 162 -31.61 12.17 30.79
C ASP A 162 -30.65 11.18 30.09
N ASP A 163 -29.45 11.62 29.82
CA ASP A 163 -28.40 10.78 29.26
C ASP A 163 -27.92 9.74 30.29
N VAL A 164 -27.84 10.11 31.57
CA VAL A 164 -27.60 9.17 32.67
C VAL A 164 -28.67 8.11 32.78
N ASP A 165 -29.97 8.45 32.72
CA ASP A 165 -31.07 7.48 32.77
C ASP A 165 -31.01 6.48 31.64
N THR A 166 -30.71 6.96 30.42
CA THR A 166 -30.50 6.12 29.26
C THR A 166 -29.29 5.21 29.46
N THR A 167 -28.18 5.76 29.99
CA THR A 167 -26.96 4.97 30.26
C THR A 167 -27.22 3.91 31.34
N VAL A 168 -27.99 4.19 32.37
CA VAL A 168 -28.38 3.22 33.40
C VAL A 168 -29.14 2.04 32.79
N LYS A 169 -30.10 2.30 31.91
CA LYS A 169 -30.91 1.25 31.26
C LYS A 169 -30.04 0.39 30.33
N VAL A 170 -29.16 1.00 29.56
CA VAL A 170 -28.20 0.29 28.71
C VAL A 170 -27.23 -0.54 29.55
N PHE A 171 -26.64 0.06 30.59
CA PHE A 171 -25.69 -0.60 31.47
C PHE A 171 -26.31 -1.79 32.23
N LYS A 172 -27.54 -1.71 32.65
CA LYS A 172 -28.27 -2.84 33.27
C LYS A 172 -28.28 -4.05 32.37
N VAL A 173 -28.60 -3.86 31.07
CA VAL A 173 -28.54 -4.96 30.07
C VAL A 173 -27.14 -5.52 29.97
N MET A 174 -26.13 -4.66 29.92
CA MET A 174 -24.72 -5.09 29.81
C MET A 174 -24.27 -5.90 31.03
N VAL A 175 -24.61 -5.46 32.25
CA VAL A 175 -24.30 -6.19 33.51
C VAL A 175 -24.93 -7.56 33.52
N ASP A 176 -26.19 -7.69 33.13
CA ASP A 176 -26.88 -9.00 33.06
C ASP A 176 -26.19 -9.93 32.07
N MET A 177 -25.75 -9.41 30.91
CA MET A 177 -24.99 -10.21 29.95
C MET A 177 -23.63 -10.64 30.48
N LEU A 178 -22.90 -9.74 31.17
CA LEU A 178 -21.58 -10.01 31.75
C LEU A 178 -21.66 -11.06 32.86
N LYS A 179 -22.65 -10.97 33.77
CA LYS A 179 -22.88 -11.97 34.79
C LYS A 179 -23.20 -13.34 34.19
N LYS A 180 -24.03 -13.41 33.14
CA LYS A 180 -24.30 -14.64 32.37
C LYS A 180 -23.05 -15.23 31.74
N LYS A 181 -22.08 -14.41 31.35
CA LYS A 181 -20.79 -14.84 30.83
C LYS A 181 -19.77 -15.22 31.91
N GLY A 182 -20.14 -15.15 33.19
CA GLY A 182 -19.32 -15.59 34.33
C GLY A 182 -18.50 -14.51 34.99
N ALA A 183 -18.81 -13.23 34.81
CA ALA A 183 -18.18 -12.14 35.56
C ALA A 183 -18.66 -12.17 37.01
N THR A 184 -17.73 -12.17 37.95
CA THR A 184 -18.00 -12.16 39.42
C THR A 184 -17.45 -10.91 40.08
N ILE A 185 -16.33 -10.41 39.60
CA ILE A 185 -15.74 -9.12 39.99
C ILE A 185 -15.66 -8.19 38.78
N VAL A 186 -15.53 -6.90 39.02
CA VAL A 186 -15.55 -5.87 37.98
C VAL A 186 -14.44 -6.07 36.95
N GLU A 187 -13.26 -6.51 37.32
CA GLU A 187 -12.14 -6.79 36.42
C GLU A 187 -12.38 -7.98 35.49
N ASP A 188 -13.31 -8.91 35.83
CA ASP A 188 -13.67 -10.00 34.93
C ASP A 188 -14.29 -9.48 33.62
N ILE A 189 -14.83 -8.27 33.62
CA ILE A 189 -15.45 -7.62 32.46
C ILE A 189 -14.48 -7.65 31.26
N ASP A 190 -13.22 -7.26 31.46
CA ASP A 190 -12.21 -7.22 30.38
C ASP A 190 -11.92 -8.60 29.80
N ARG A 191 -12.12 -9.66 30.61
CA ARG A 191 -11.89 -11.05 30.18
C ARG A 191 -13.09 -11.62 29.40
N VAL A 192 -14.31 -11.31 29.83
CA VAL A 192 -15.51 -11.99 29.34
C VAL A 192 -16.34 -11.18 28.33
N ALA A 193 -16.15 -9.86 28.24
CA ALA A 193 -16.96 -8.99 27.40
C ALA A 193 -16.83 -9.31 25.91
N ALA A 194 -15.61 -9.43 25.42
CA ALA A 194 -15.31 -9.64 24.00
C ALA A 194 -15.24 -11.13 23.63
N SER A 195 -15.75 -11.48 22.45
CA SER A 195 -15.50 -12.79 21.84
C SER A 195 -14.04 -12.93 21.36
N GLU A 196 -13.55 -14.16 21.17
CA GLU A 196 -12.20 -14.39 20.61
C GLU A 196 -12.05 -13.77 19.20
N GLU A 197 -13.11 -13.75 18.41
CA GLU A 197 -13.14 -13.10 17.10
C GLU A 197 -13.09 -11.58 17.24
N ALA A 198 -13.85 -11.01 18.18
CA ALA A 198 -13.82 -9.57 18.48
C ALA A 198 -12.44 -9.12 18.98
N LYS A 199 -11.75 -9.96 19.78
CA LYS A 199 -10.37 -9.68 20.22
C LYS A 199 -9.37 -9.63 19.07
N LYS A 200 -9.51 -10.53 18.07
CA LYS A 200 -8.67 -10.50 16.86
C LYS A 200 -8.83 -9.23 16.05
N GLU A 201 -9.99 -8.59 16.09
CA GLU A 201 -10.29 -7.37 15.36
C GLU A 201 -10.26 -6.09 16.22
N GLU A 202 -9.85 -6.20 17.47
CA GLU A 202 -9.80 -5.08 18.43
C GLU A 202 -9.00 -3.89 17.89
N TYR A 203 -7.92 -4.14 17.15
CA TYR A 203 -7.10 -3.08 16.54
C TYR A 203 -7.91 -2.14 15.64
N LYS A 204 -9.03 -2.58 15.07
CA LYS A 204 -9.93 -1.76 14.24
C LYS A 204 -10.67 -0.70 15.04
N LYS A 205 -10.88 -0.94 16.33
CA LYS A 205 -11.62 -0.07 17.25
C LYS A 205 -10.72 0.94 17.95
N LEU A 206 -9.43 0.67 18.04
CA LEU A 206 -8.46 1.53 18.71
C LEU A 206 -8.23 2.83 17.95
N LYS A 207 -8.06 3.91 18.68
CA LYS A 207 -7.61 5.18 18.12
C LYS A 207 -6.18 5.04 17.61
N THR A 208 -5.88 5.63 16.48
CA THR A 208 -4.55 5.65 15.89
C THR A 208 -3.93 7.03 15.99
N TYR A 209 -2.60 7.05 16.11
CA TYR A 209 -1.81 8.27 16.23
C TYR A 209 -0.66 8.22 15.23
N HIS A 210 -0.16 9.38 14.84
CA HIS A 210 1.08 9.45 14.09
C HIS A 210 2.27 9.12 15.01
N ALA A 211 3.30 8.53 14.43
CA ALA A 211 4.59 8.30 15.05
C ALA A 211 5.68 8.36 13.99
N ILE A 212 6.89 8.75 14.39
CA ILE A 212 8.05 8.73 13.52
C ILE A 212 8.92 7.52 13.90
N ILE A 213 9.27 6.71 12.92
CA ILE A 213 10.17 5.58 13.10
C ILE A 213 11.36 5.76 12.17
N LEU A 214 12.55 5.90 12.73
CA LEU A 214 13.80 6.06 11.99
C LEU A 214 14.61 4.78 12.05
N ALA A 215 15.13 4.33 10.91
CA ALA A 215 16.06 3.21 10.85
C ALA A 215 17.48 3.70 11.20
N LYS A 216 18.04 3.13 12.26
CA LYS A 216 19.36 3.46 12.78
C LYS A 216 20.50 2.77 12.02
N ASN A 217 20.22 1.55 11.57
CA ASN A 217 21.14 0.68 10.86
C ASN A 217 20.37 -0.33 10.00
N TYR A 218 21.07 -1.26 9.36
CA TYR A 218 20.39 -2.27 8.51
C TYR A 218 19.49 -3.24 9.28
N VAL A 219 19.77 -3.53 10.55
CA VAL A 219 18.86 -4.31 11.40
C VAL A 219 17.56 -3.54 11.59
N GLY A 220 17.65 -2.27 11.91
CA GLY A 220 16.51 -1.38 12.02
C GLY A 220 15.74 -1.23 10.72
N LEU A 221 16.43 -1.11 9.57
CA LEU A 221 15.78 -1.02 8.26
C LEU A 221 14.94 -2.27 7.95
N LYS A 222 15.47 -3.45 8.20
CA LYS A 222 14.73 -4.71 8.06
C LYS A 222 13.51 -4.76 8.97
N ASN A 223 13.66 -4.36 10.24
CA ASN A 223 12.56 -4.29 11.19
C ASN A 223 11.50 -3.25 10.77
N LEU A 224 11.92 -2.10 10.27
CA LEU A 224 11.01 -1.09 9.74
C LEU A 224 10.19 -1.63 8.56
N TYR A 225 10.84 -2.28 7.60
CA TYR A 225 10.15 -2.90 6.46
C TYR A 225 9.19 -4.00 6.90
N LYS A 226 9.56 -4.76 7.92
CA LYS A 226 8.68 -5.78 8.50
C LYS A 226 7.46 -5.17 9.19
N LEU A 227 7.64 -4.11 9.96
CA LEU A 227 6.53 -3.37 10.60
C LEU A 227 5.57 -2.79 9.58
N VAL A 228 6.09 -2.12 8.55
CA VAL A 228 5.28 -1.56 7.46
C VAL A 228 4.51 -2.67 6.74
N SER A 229 5.17 -3.79 6.43
CA SER A 229 4.52 -4.93 5.78
C SER A 229 3.38 -5.51 6.62
N LEU A 230 3.61 -5.74 7.91
CA LEU A 230 2.60 -6.27 8.82
C LEU A 230 1.42 -5.30 8.98
N SER A 231 1.68 -3.99 8.99
CA SER A 231 0.64 -2.97 9.05
C SER A 231 -0.29 -2.98 7.83
N HIS A 232 0.23 -3.33 6.66
CA HIS A 232 -0.54 -3.48 5.44
C HIS A 232 -1.22 -4.84 5.32
N LEU A 233 -0.54 -5.92 5.67
CA LEU A 233 -1.04 -7.29 5.46
C LEU A 233 -2.02 -7.74 6.55
N HIS A 234 -1.81 -7.35 7.82
CA HIS A 234 -2.54 -7.89 8.95
C HIS A 234 -3.31 -6.86 9.77
N TYR A 235 -2.88 -5.60 9.74
CA TYR A 235 -3.44 -4.55 10.60
C TYR A 235 -3.96 -3.34 9.81
N PHE A 236 -4.34 -3.54 8.55
CA PHE A 236 -4.93 -2.49 7.74
C PHE A 236 -6.43 -2.31 8.04
N TYR A 237 -6.79 -1.13 8.48
CA TYR A 237 -8.19 -0.71 8.58
C TYR A 237 -8.31 0.77 8.28
N ARG A 238 -8.81 1.12 7.08
CA ARG A 238 -8.82 2.48 6.48
C ARG A 238 -7.42 3.05 6.20
N LYS A 239 -6.43 2.68 6.97
CA LYS A 239 -5.01 3.00 6.86
C LYS A 239 -4.17 1.90 7.51
N PRO A 240 -2.90 1.78 7.16
CA PRO A 240 -2.03 0.82 7.83
C PRO A 240 -1.81 1.22 9.30
N ARG A 241 -1.82 0.22 10.19
CA ARG A 241 -1.69 0.43 11.65
C ARG A 241 -0.58 -0.42 12.21
N ILE A 242 0.21 0.16 13.10
CA ILE A 242 1.26 -0.54 13.84
C ILE A 242 0.87 -0.58 15.31
N LEU A 243 0.67 -1.77 15.86
CA LEU A 243 0.41 -1.94 17.29
C LEU A 243 1.67 -1.62 18.10
N LYS A 244 1.52 -0.98 19.26
CA LYS A 244 2.65 -0.71 20.17
C LYS A 244 3.39 -1.99 20.59
N SER A 245 2.65 -3.07 20.83
CA SER A 245 3.22 -4.39 21.13
C SER A 245 4.06 -4.95 19.98
N LEU A 246 3.59 -4.76 18.75
CA LEU A 246 4.32 -5.16 17.55
C LEU A 246 5.60 -4.33 17.36
N TYR A 247 5.52 -3.01 17.58
CA TYR A 247 6.70 -2.15 17.56
C TYR A 247 7.73 -2.60 18.60
N LYS A 248 7.33 -2.84 19.83
CA LYS A 248 8.24 -3.32 20.90
C LYS A 248 8.96 -4.61 20.51
N LYS A 249 8.29 -5.52 19.81
CA LYS A 249 8.88 -6.78 19.34
C LYS A 249 9.97 -6.57 18.28
N TYR A 250 9.83 -5.56 17.43
CA TYR A 250 10.73 -5.28 16.29
C TYR A 250 11.47 -3.94 16.40
N SER A 251 11.64 -3.43 17.61
CA SER A 251 12.23 -2.10 17.86
C SER A 251 13.75 -2.03 17.74
N GLU A 252 14.44 -3.18 17.67
CA GLU A 252 15.90 -3.21 17.55
C GLU A 252 16.36 -2.44 16.31
N GLY A 253 17.31 -1.53 16.49
CA GLY A 253 17.83 -0.69 15.42
C GLY A 253 16.90 0.45 14.97
N LEU A 254 15.81 0.70 15.70
CA LEU A 254 14.85 1.77 15.41
C LEU A 254 14.88 2.87 16.47
N ILE A 255 14.52 4.07 16.04
CA ILE A 255 14.33 5.26 16.88
C ILE A 255 12.88 5.69 16.72
N LEU A 256 12.16 5.86 17.83
CA LEU A 256 10.76 6.28 17.87
C LEU A 256 10.63 7.73 18.30
N GLY A 257 9.95 8.54 17.49
CA GLY A 257 9.64 9.94 17.75
C GLY A 257 8.15 10.21 17.94
N SER A 258 7.83 11.23 18.72
CA SER A 258 6.45 11.56 19.13
C SER A 258 5.58 12.17 18.02
N ALA A 259 6.15 12.53 16.89
CA ALA A 259 5.50 13.11 15.72
C ALA A 259 4.79 14.46 15.97
N CYS A 260 3.81 14.77 15.11
CA CYS A 260 3.09 16.03 15.03
C CYS A 260 1.88 16.11 16.00
N GLU A 261 0.97 17.07 15.77
CA GLU A 261 -0.28 17.23 16.49
C GLU A 261 -1.23 16.01 16.40
N ALA A 262 -1.05 15.16 15.37
CA ALA A 262 -1.76 13.90 15.26
C ALA A 262 -1.10 12.76 16.08
N GLY A 263 0.01 13.04 16.76
CA GLY A 263 0.68 12.11 17.67
C GLY A 263 -0.02 11.98 19.01
N GLU A 264 0.22 10.86 19.70
CA GLU A 264 -0.42 10.57 20.99
C GLU A 264 -0.02 11.57 22.08
N LEU A 265 1.27 11.97 22.13
CA LEU A 265 1.76 12.90 23.12
C LEU A 265 1.13 14.30 22.98
N TYR A 266 1.14 14.84 21.76
CA TYR A 266 0.56 16.15 21.51
C TYR A 266 -0.93 16.19 21.85
N GLN A 267 -1.68 15.18 21.44
CA GLN A 267 -3.11 15.09 21.73
C GLN A 267 -3.41 14.89 23.22
N ALA A 268 -2.57 14.17 23.94
CA ALA A 268 -2.71 14.03 25.39
C ALA A 268 -2.55 15.37 26.11
N ILE A 269 -1.61 16.20 25.68
CA ILE A 269 -1.41 17.54 26.21
C ILE A 269 -2.59 18.47 25.84
N GLU A 270 -3.00 18.44 24.58
CA GLU A 270 -4.14 19.21 24.08
C GLU A 270 -5.44 18.90 24.85
N LEU A 271 -5.69 17.62 25.13
CA LEU A 271 -6.85 17.16 25.89
C LEU A 271 -6.75 17.43 27.41
N GLY A 272 -5.62 17.93 27.90
CA GLY A 272 -5.38 18.21 29.32
C GLY A 272 -5.37 16.96 30.19
N LYS A 273 -4.79 15.86 29.68
CA LYS A 273 -4.56 14.67 30.52
C LYS A 273 -3.66 14.98 31.70
N THR A 274 -3.65 14.10 32.71
CA THR A 274 -2.81 14.28 33.89
C THR A 274 -1.32 14.27 33.55
N ASP A 275 -0.49 14.88 34.38
CA ASP A 275 0.96 14.90 34.18
C ASP A 275 1.53 13.48 34.17
N GLU A 276 0.99 12.58 35.00
CA GLU A 276 1.39 11.17 35.06
C GLU A 276 1.08 10.43 33.77
N GLU A 277 -0.12 10.62 33.21
CA GLU A 277 -0.51 10.02 31.92
C GLU A 277 0.34 10.56 30.77
N ILE A 278 0.63 11.86 30.76
CA ILE A 278 1.47 12.50 29.74
C ILE A 278 2.90 11.98 29.83
N GLU A 279 3.46 11.84 31.03
CA GLU A 279 4.79 11.29 31.22
C GLU A 279 4.89 9.82 30.82
N GLU A 280 3.88 9.02 31.12
CA GLU A 280 3.82 7.63 30.68
C GLU A 280 3.84 7.50 29.15
N ILE A 281 3.06 8.33 28.46
CA ILE A 281 3.05 8.42 27.00
C ILE A 281 4.41 8.86 26.46
N ALA A 282 4.99 9.92 27.05
CA ALA A 282 6.29 10.45 26.61
C ALA A 282 7.43 9.45 26.78
N ASN A 283 7.35 8.57 27.77
CA ASN A 283 8.36 7.54 28.02
C ASN A 283 8.44 6.46 26.93
N ASP A 284 7.37 6.28 26.15
CA ASP A 284 7.38 5.34 25.02
C ASP A 284 8.32 5.79 23.86
N TYR A 285 8.66 7.09 23.79
CA TYR A 285 9.43 7.67 22.71
C TYR A 285 10.93 7.81 23.06
N ASP A 286 11.79 7.65 22.04
CA ASP A 286 13.23 7.90 22.16
C ASP A 286 13.53 9.40 22.09
N TYR A 287 12.74 10.16 21.35
CA TYR A 287 12.79 11.61 21.28
C TYR A 287 11.41 12.21 21.12
N LEU A 288 11.29 13.48 21.49
CA LEU A 288 10.06 14.25 21.37
C LEU A 288 10.18 15.28 20.25
N GLU A 289 9.09 15.63 19.62
CA GLU A 289 9.06 16.55 18.48
C GLU A 289 8.15 17.73 18.76
N ILE A 290 8.59 18.91 18.32
CA ILE A 290 7.78 20.13 18.23
C ILE A 290 7.85 20.68 16.82
N GLN A 291 6.80 21.38 16.40
CA GLN A 291 6.68 21.96 15.06
C GLN A 291 6.31 23.44 15.14
N PRO A 292 6.52 24.22 14.06
CA PRO A 292 6.07 25.60 14.01
C PRO A 292 4.57 25.69 14.31
N THR A 293 4.21 26.69 15.11
CA THR A 293 2.79 26.90 15.51
C THR A 293 1.88 27.18 14.32
N GLY A 294 2.43 27.68 13.22
CA GLY A 294 1.72 27.85 11.95
C GLY A 294 1.13 26.54 11.39
N ASN A 295 1.74 25.41 11.69
CA ASN A 295 1.25 24.08 11.28
C ASN A 295 -0.06 23.70 12.01
N ASN A 296 -0.32 24.30 13.18
CA ASN A 296 -1.40 23.94 14.07
C ASN A 296 -2.48 25.03 14.20
N GLN A 297 -2.49 26.02 13.31
CA GLN A 297 -3.48 27.11 13.30
C GLN A 297 -4.93 26.62 13.18
N PHE A 298 -5.15 25.48 12.59
CA PHE A 298 -6.47 24.87 12.49
C PHE A 298 -7.08 24.55 13.85
N LEU A 299 -6.27 24.31 14.88
CA LEU A 299 -6.74 24.08 16.26
C LEU A 299 -7.35 25.35 16.87
N ILE A 300 -6.85 26.51 16.46
CA ILE A 300 -7.45 27.82 16.85
C ILE A 300 -8.74 28.03 16.05
N ARG A 301 -8.72 27.80 14.74
CA ARG A 301 -9.91 27.97 13.88
C ARG A 301 -11.08 27.11 14.29
N ASN A 302 -10.84 25.87 14.72
CA ASN A 302 -11.90 24.96 15.16
C ASN A 302 -12.27 25.09 16.63
N GLY A 303 -11.64 26.02 17.36
CA GLY A 303 -11.93 26.30 18.77
C GLY A 303 -11.35 25.29 19.77
N THR A 304 -10.51 24.37 19.35
CA THR A 304 -9.86 23.41 20.26
C THR A 304 -8.85 24.09 21.16
N VAL A 305 -8.12 25.08 20.65
CA VAL A 305 -7.12 25.88 21.36
C VAL A 305 -7.51 27.36 21.25
N ALA A 306 -7.31 28.12 22.32
CA ALA A 306 -7.80 29.50 22.41
C ALA A 306 -7.07 30.46 21.45
N ASP A 307 -5.74 30.44 21.45
CA ASP A 307 -4.89 31.39 20.73
C ASP A 307 -3.49 30.82 20.39
N GLU A 308 -2.67 31.65 19.77
CA GLU A 308 -1.29 31.35 19.41
C GLU A 308 -0.42 31.01 20.62
N GLU A 309 -0.64 31.72 21.75
CA GLU A 309 0.14 31.50 22.97
C GLU A 309 -0.16 30.12 23.57
N ALA A 310 -1.41 29.66 23.50
CA ALA A 310 -1.77 28.29 23.89
C ALA A 310 -1.09 27.22 23.04
N LEU A 311 -0.89 27.45 21.75
CA LEU A 311 -0.08 26.56 20.89
C LEU A 311 1.40 26.54 21.31
N ARG A 312 1.95 27.71 21.65
CA ARG A 312 3.32 27.81 22.18
C ARG A 312 3.46 27.08 23.51
N ASP A 313 2.45 27.16 24.37
CA ASP A 313 2.46 26.47 25.66
C ASP A 313 2.46 24.96 25.54
N ILE A 314 1.81 24.41 24.53
CA ILE A 314 1.90 22.97 24.23
C ILE A 314 3.34 22.60 23.86
N ASN A 315 3.98 23.36 22.99
CA ASN A 315 5.38 23.14 22.64
C ASN A 315 6.33 23.32 23.85
N ARG A 316 6.10 24.30 24.70
CA ARG A 316 6.86 24.49 25.97
C ARG A 316 6.70 23.29 26.90
N LYS A 317 5.49 22.75 27.02
CA LYS A 317 5.22 21.54 27.80
C LYS A 317 6.02 20.34 27.29
N ILE A 318 6.09 20.15 25.97
CA ILE A 318 6.89 19.08 25.36
C ILE A 318 8.39 19.27 25.67
N VAL A 319 8.90 20.50 25.58
CA VAL A 319 10.30 20.84 25.91
C VAL A 319 10.59 20.53 27.39
N GLU A 320 9.70 20.92 28.29
CA GLU A 320 9.84 20.62 29.74
C GLU A 320 9.83 19.11 30.02
N LEU A 321 8.97 18.35 29.35
CA LEU A 321 8.93 16.90 29.43
C LEU A 321 10.26 16.28 28.96
N GLY A 322 10.82 16.78 27.88
CA GLY A 322 12.14 16.34 27.39
C GLY A 322 13.24 16.55 28.41
N GLU A 323 13.27 17.70 29.05
CA GLU A 323 14.21 17.98 30.13
C GLU A 323 14.00 17.05 31.34
N LYS A 324 12.75 16.90 31.78
CA LYS A 324 12.40 16.07 32.93
C LYS A 324 12.73 14.61 32.72
N LEU A 325 12.46 14.09 31.54
CA LEU A 325 12.66 12.68 31.19
C LEU A 325 14.02 12.39 30.52
N ASN A 326 14.87 13.40 30.42
CA ASN A 326 16.16 13.32 29.73
C ASN A 326 16.06 12.77 28.30
N LYS A 327 15.10 13.26 27.55
CA LYS A 327 14.87 12.93 26.14
C LYS A 327 15.13 14.14 25.26
N PRO A 328 15.84 13.98 24.12
CA PRO A 328 16.03 15.10 23.21
C PRO A 328 14.70 15.52 22.58
N VAL A 329 14.50 16.84 22.51
CA VAL A 329 13.37 17.44 21.79
C VAL A 329 13.89 18.04 20.51
N VAL A 330 13.28 17.70 19.39
CA VAL A 330 13.66 18.20 18.06
C VAL A 330 12.57 19.07 17.47
N ALA A 331 12.96 20.12 16.77
CA ALA A 331 12.06 20.95 15.99
C ALA A 331 12.11 20.52 14.53
N THR A 332 10.96 20.17 13.96
CA THR A 332 10.80 19.79 12.54
C THR A 332 9.76 20.67 11.88
N CYS A 333 9.83 20.86 10.56
CA CYS A 333 8.88 21.71 9.84
C CYS A 333 7.79 20.95 9.09
N ASP A 334 7.78 19.64 9.11
CA ASP A 334 6.77 18.81 8.44
C ASP A 334 6.57 19.19 6.96
N VAL A 335 7.66 19.15 6.19
CA VAL A 335 7.74 19.65 4.82
C VAL A 335 6.84 18.86 3.88
N HIS A 336 5.91 19.54 3.21
CA HIS A 336 5.06 18.99 2.16
C HIS A 336 5.28 19.66 0.80
N PHE A 337 5.90 20.83 0.76
CA PHE A 337 6.29 21.52 -0.47
C PHE A 337 7.55 22.36 -0.26
N MET A 338 8.22 22.74 -1.35
CA MET A 338 9.54 23.38 -1.29
C MET A 338 9.45 24.83 -0.84
N ASP A 339 8.75 25.66 -1.57
CA ASP A 339 8.66 27.09 -1.36
C ASP A 339 7.26 27.49 -0.86
N PRO A 340 7.12 28.60 -0.13
CA PRO A 340 5.83 29.04 0.41
C PRO A 340 4.71 29.18 -0.65
N GLN A 341 5.04 29.60 -1.87
CA GLN A 341 4.08 29.74 -2.97
C GLN A 341 3.61 28.41 -3.56
N ASP A 342 4.30 27.30 -3.31
CA ASP A 342 3.95 25.97 -3.82
C ASP A 342 2.73 25.37 -3.11
N GLU A 343 2.23 26.02 -2.06
CA GLU A 343 1.03 25.61 -1.34
C GLU A 343 -0.20 25.48 -2.27
N ILE A 344 -0.21 26.24 -3.40
CA ILE A 344 -1.29 26.19 -4.37
C ILE A 344 -1.48 24.79 -4.98
N TYR A 345 -0.40 24.04 -5.17
CA TYR A 345 -0.45 22.69 -5.73
C TYR A 345 -1.11 21.73 -4.74
N ARG A 346 -0.71 21.79 -3.46
CA ARG A 346 -1.31 20.98 -2.38
C ARG A 346 -2.79 21.35 -2.20
N ARG A 347 -3.12 22.64 -2.19
CA ARG A 347 -4.49 23.13 -2.08
C ARG A 347 -5.40 22.54 -3.15
N ILE A 348 -4.98 22.58 -4.41
CA ILE A 348 -5.73 22.03 -5.54
C ILE A 348 -5.89 20.53 -5.44
N LEU A 349 -4.83 19.80 -5.09
CA LEU A 349 -4.86 18.34 -4.92
C LEU A 349 -5.80 17.91 -3.79
N GLU A 350 -5.76 18.58 -2.65
CA GLU A 350 -6.66 18.33 -1.52
C GLU A 350 -8.11 18.68 -1.84
N ALA A 351 -8.35 19.79 -2.52
CA ALA A 351 -9.68 20.16 -3.01
C ALA A 351 -10.24 19.11 -3.98
N GLY A 352 -9.39 18.57 -4.87
CA GLY A 352 -9.74 17.47 -5.76
C GLY A 352 -10.11 16.17 -5.03
N GLN A 353 -9.57 15.96 -3.85
CA GLN A 353 -9.90 14.86 -2.95
C GLN A 353 -11.03 15.18 -1.97
N LYS A 354 -11.62 16.37 -2.08
CA LYS A 354 -12.76 16.87 -1.26
C LYS A 354 -12.45 17.00 0.23
N TYR A 355 -11.24 17.47 0.55
CA TYR A 355 -10.94 17.91 1.91
C TYR A 355 -11.62 19.25 2.18
N ASP A 356 -12.33 19.35 3.30
CA ASP A 356 -13.13 20.54 3.65
C ASP A 356 -12.28 21.79 3.94
N ASP A 357 -11.05 21.60 4.41
CA ASP A 357 -10.10 22.65 4.79
C ASP A 357 -9.00 22.92 3.74
N ALA A 358 -9.16 22.41 2.52
CA ALA A 358 -8.16 22.55 1.45
C ALA A 358 -7.71 24.00 1.21
N ASP A 359 -8.63 24.97 1.34
CA ASP A 359 -8.33 26.39 1.14
C ASP A 359 -7.55 27.04 2.29
N ASN A 360 -7.40 26.37 3.42
CA ASN A 360 -6.67 26.83 4.61
C ASN A 360 -5.36 26.08 4.79
N GLN A 361 -4.44 26.22 3.83
CA GLN A 361 -3.16 25.52 3.85
C GLN A 361 -2.27 25.95 5.01
N ALA A 362 -1.72 24.96 5.71
CA ALA A 362 -0.66 25.20 6.68
C ALA A 362 0.66 25.51 5.95
N PRO A 363 1.57 26.30 6.57
CA PRO A 363 2.85 26.72 5.97
C PRO A 363 3.89 25.59 6.02
N LEU A 364 3.63 24.49 5.32
CA LEU A 364 4.44 23.25 5.35
C LEU A 364 5.58 23.28 4.32
N TYR A 365 6.26 24.40 4.20
CA TYR A 365 7.40 24.57 3.29
C TYR A 365 8.74 24.26 3.96
N LEU A 366 9.76 24.00 3.16
CA LEU A 366 11.11 23.77 3.65
C LEU A 366 11.71 25.07 4.19
N ARG A 367 11.95 25.11 5.49
CA ARG A 367 12.56 26.25 6.18
C ARG A 367 14.06 26.05 6.33
N THR A 368 14.81 27.15 6.25
CA THR A 368 16.24 27.16 6.61
C THR A 368 16.41 27.09 8.13
N THR A 369 17.64 26.87 8.56
CA THR A 369 17.97 26.88 9.99
C THR A 369 17.59 28.20 10.65
N GLU A 370 17.87 29.32 9.98
CA GLU A 370 17.56 30.66 10.47
C GLU A 370 16.04 30.87 10.61
N GLU A 371 15.27 30.46 9.62
CA GLU A 371 13.82 30.51 9.66
C GLU A 371 13.24 29.64 10.81
N MET A 372 13.80 28.45 11.03
CA MET A 372 13.40 27.58 12.14
C MET A 372 13.76 28.17 13.50
N LEU A 373 14.93 28.78 13.63
CA LEU A 373 15.33 29.48 14.87
C LEU A 373 14.40 30.65 15.19
N GLU A 374 13.93 31.37 14.19
CA GLU A 374 12.94 32.44 14.37
C GLU A 374 11.59 31.88 14.81
N GLU A 375 11.10 30.80 14.22
CA GLU A 375 9.86 30.13 14.58
C GLU A 375 9.80 29.71 16.06
N PHE A 376 10.93 29.33 16.65
CA PHE A 376 11.06 28.87 18.02
C PHE A 376 11.69 29.90 18.96
N SER A 377 11.80 31.17 18.54
CA SER A 377 12.42 32.24 19.32
C SER A 377 11.77 32.48 20.70
N TYR A 378 10.47 32.12 20.82
CA TYR A 378 9.73 32.20 22.09
C TYR A 378 10.25 31.26 23.19
N LEU A 379 11.03 30.24 22.84
CA LEU A 379 11.71 29.34 23.79
C LEU A 379 12.96 29.97 24.41
N GLY A 380 13.42 31.11 23.89
CA GLY A 380 14.71 31.70 24.20
C GLY A 380 15.79 31.19 23.25
N LYS A 381 16.83 32.02 23.06
CA LYS A 381 17.88 31.77 22.05
C LYS A 381 18.60 30.43 22.24
N GLU A 382 18.94 30.09 23.48
CA GLU A 382 19.68 28.85 23.78
C GLU A 382 18.82 27.61 23.53
N LYS A 383 17.59 27.62 24.02
CA LYS A 383 16.65 26.49 23.85
C LYS A 383 16.22 26.33 22.41
N ALA A 384 15.97 27.43 21.69
CA ALA A 384 15.69 27.37 20.25
C ALA A 384 16.84 26.72 19.48
N TYR A 385 18.06 27.09 19.76
CA TYR A 385 19.24 26.48 19.14
C TYR A 385 19.37 24.99 19.49
N GLU A 386 19.11 24.62 20.74
CA GLU A 386 19.14 23.23 21.19
C GLU A 386 18.16 22.35 20.41
N VAL A 387 16.89 22.75 20.28
CA VAL A 387 15.86 21.97 19.60
C VAL A 387 15.99 21.98 18.08
N VAL A 388 16.43 23.08 17.49
CA VAL A 388 16.56 23.22 16.03
C VAL A 388 17.85 22.61 15.50
N VAL A 389 18.97 22.83 16.16
CA VAL A 389 20.31 22.48 15.66
C VAL A 389 20.93 21.33 16.44
N THR A 390 21.11 21.47 17.74
CA THR A 390 21.84 20.49 18.55
C THR A 390 21.17 19.13 18.57
N ASN A 391 19.89 19.09 18.89
CA ASN A 391 19.16 17.82 19.04
C ASN A 391 18.86 17.15 17.70
N THR A 392 18.58 17.91 16.65
CA THR A 392 18.40 17.35 15.30
C THR A 392 19.67 16.67 14.80
N ASN A 393 20.84 17.30 14.99
CA ASN A 393 22.12 16.67 14.68
C ASN A 393 22.39 15.45 15.57
N LYS A 394 22.03 15.50 16.86
CA LYS A 394 22.18 14.36 17.77
C LYS A 394 21.39 13.14 17.30
N ILE A 395 20.16 13.32 16.84
CA ILE A 395 19.35 12.22 16.27
C ILE A 395 19.98 11.71 14.97
N SER A 396 20.43 12.61 14.10
CA SER A 396 21.12 12.22 12.86
C SER A 396 22.38 11.40 13.14
N ASP A 397 23.18 11.80 14.13
CA ASP A 397 24.42 11.11 14.51
C ASP A 397 24.18 9.72 15.13
N MET A 398 22.98 9.45 15.61
CA MET A 398 22.57 8.10 16.08
C MET A 398 22.35 7.13 14.92
N CYS A 399 22.20 7.62 13.70
CA CYS A 399 21.96 6.82 12.50
C CYS A 399 23.25 6.56 11.76
N GLU A 400 23.48 5.30 11.38
CA GLU A 400 24.55 4.91 10.47
C GLU A 400 24.20 5.33 9.03
N GLN A 401 25.20 5.42 8.18
CA GLN A 401 24.97 5.64 6.76
C GLN A 401 24.48 4.34 6.13
N ILE A 402 23.20 4.30 5.79
CA ILE A 402 22.54 3.16 5.17
C ILE A 402 21.82 3.60 3.88
N SER A 403 21.56 2.63 3.00
CA SER A 403 20.72 2.84 1.82
C SER A 403 19.38 2.12 1.97
N PRO A 404 18.24 2.78 1.70
CA PRO A 404 16.93 2.13 1.74
C PRO A 404 16.79 1.03 0.68
N ILE A 405 17.57 1.12 -0.40
CA ILE A 405 17.65 0.10 -1.45
C ILE A 405 19.06 -0.46 -1.45
N SER A 406 19.16 -1.79 -1.27
CA SER A 406 20.46 -2.48 -1.27
C SER A 406 21.19 -2.25 -2.60
N PRO A 407 22.49 -1.93 -2.59
CA PRO A 407 23.28 -1.85 -3.82
C PRO A 407 23.65 -3.23 -4.38
N GLU A 408 23.43 -4.31 -3.62
CA GLU A 408 23.79 -5.66 -4.01
C GLU A 408 22.79 -6.28 -4.97
N LYS A 409 23.28 -6.95 -6.02
CA LYS A 409 22.47 -7.86 -6.83
C LYS A 409 22.31 -9.19 -6.11
N CYS A 410 21.09 -9.63 -5.94
CA CYS A 410 20.74 -10.87 -5.26
C CYS A 410 19.89 -11.75 -6.18
N PRO A 411 20.49 -12.34 -7.24
CA PRO A 411 19.77 -13.25 -8.13
C PRO A 411 19.43 -14.55 -7.39
N PRO A 412 18.32 -15.20 -7.72
CA PRO A 412 18.03 -16.53 -7.20
C PRO A 412 19.04 -17.55 -7.72
N HIS A 413 19.24 -18.60 -6.97
CA HIS A 413 20.12 -19.71 -7.36
C HIS A 413 19.30 -21.00 -7.47
N ILE A 414 19.52 -21.74 -8.57
CA ILE A 414 19.01 -23.09 -8.76
C ILE A 414 20.20 -24.02 -8.82
N PRO A 415 20.37 -24.94 -7.84
CA PRO A 415 21.52 -25.85 -7.82
C PRO A 415 21.63 -26.69 -9.09
N GLY A 416 22.81 -26.74 -9.69
CA GLY A 416 23.09 -27.53 -10.90
C GLY A 416 22.49 -26.96 -12.18
N CYS A 417 22.05 -25.68 -12.22
CA CYS A 417 21.46 -25.08 -13.41
C CYS A 417 22.39 -25.04 -14.62
N GLU A 418 23.70 -24.89 -14.41
CA GLU A 418 24.70 -24.90 -15.47
C GLU A 418 24.78 -26.26 -16.18
N GLN A 419 24.76 -27.36 -15.42
CA GLN A 419 24.74 -28.69 -16.01
C GLN A 419 23.41 -29.01 -16.65
N MET A 420 22.31 -28.56 -16.02
CA MET A 420 20.96 -28.76 -16.55
C MET A 420 20.79 -28.11 -17.93
N ILE A 421 21.24 -26.87 -18.13
CA ILE A 421 21.11 -26.18 -19.41
C ILE A 421 21.92 -26.87 -20.49
N LYS A 422 23.14 -27.32 -20.16
CA LYS A 422 23.97 -28.11 -21.08
C LYS A 422 23.27 -29.39 -21.51
N ASP A 423 22.82 -30.17 -20.55
CA ASP A 423 22.19 -31.49 -20.80
C ASP A 423 20.92 -31.33 -21.67
N ILE A 424 20.06 -30.39 -21.33
CA ILE A 424 18.82 -30.14 -22.07
C ILE A 424 19.15 -29.70 -23.51
N ALA A 425 20.05 -28.73 -23.67
CA ALA A 425 20.40 -28.18 -24.98
C ALA A 425 21.04 -29.22 -25.88
N TYR A 426 22.04 -29.95 -25.38
CA TYR A 426 22.70 -30.99 -26.16
C TYR A 426 21.80 -32.18 -26.49
N ASN A 427 21.02 -32.65 -25.53
CA ASN A 427 20.07 -33.75 -25.77
C ASN A 427 19.09 -33.41 -26.89
N LYS A 428 18.54 -32.18 -26.85
CA LYS A 428 17.62 -31.72 -27.90
C LYS A 428 18.32 -31.55 -29.25
N ALA A 429 19.53 -31.01 -29.26
CA ALA A 429 20.31 -30.87 -30.48
C ALA A 429 20.64 -32.24 -31.13
N HIS A 430 21.06 -33.21 -30.34
CA HIS A 430 21.29 -34.58 -30.83
C HIS A 430 20.01 -35.25 -31.32
N GLN A 431 18.91 -35.03 -30.65
CA GLN A 431 17.59 -35.53 -31.07
C GLN A 431 17.18 -35.00 -32.44
N LEU A 432 17.51 -33.74 -32.76
CA LEU A 432 17.12 -33.08 -34.01
C LEU A 432 18.16 -33.27 -35.12
N TYR A 433 19.45 -33.20 -34.81
CA TYR A 433 20.55 -33.15 -35.78
C TYR A 433 21.45 -34.38 -35.79
N GLY A 434 21.21 -35.34 -34.89
CA GLY A 434 21.98 -36.56 -34.80
C GLY A 434 23.29 -36.48 -34.02
N ASP A 435 24.09 -37.55 -34.05
CA ASP A 435 25.40 -37.64 -33.39
C ASP A 435 26.42 -38.20 -34.37
N PRO A 436 27.48 -37.48 -34.66
CA PRO A 436 27.90 -36.17 -34.16
C PRO A 436 27.03 -35.02 -34.72
N LEU A 437 27.01 -33.90 -33.99
CA LEU A 437 26.33 -32.69 -34.42
C LEU A 437 27.02 -32.11 -35.69
N PRO A 438 26.28 -31.52 -36.64
CA PRO A 438 26.86 -30.67 -37.67
C PRO A 438 27.74 -29.57 -37.09
N GLU A 439 28.84 -29.23 -37.74
CA GLU A 439 29.79 -28.22 -37.22
C GLU A 439 29.12 -26.88 -36.89
N ILE A 440 28.20 -26.42 -37.71
CA ILE A 440 27.47 -25.16 -37.50
C ILE A 440 26.63 -25.19 -36.25
N VAL A 441 26.00 -26.33 -35.94
CA VAL A 441 25.20 -26.53 -34.70
C VAL A 441 26.11 -26.58 -33.47
N GLN A 442 27.20 -27.38 -33.55
CA GLN A 442 28.17 -27.52 -32.45
C GLN A 442 28.80 -26.18 -32.08
N THR A 443 29.27 -25.44 -33.09
CA THR A 443 29.91 -24.13 -32.88
C THR A 443 28.96 -23.14 -32.23
N ARG A 444 27.72 -23.10 -32.69
CA ARG A 444 26.70 -22.20 -32.15
C ARG A 444 26.32 -22.54 -30.69
N LEU A 445 26.12 -23.82 -30.40
CA LEU A 445 25.84 -24.30 -29.05
C LEU A 445 26.97 -23.97 -28.08
N ASP A 446 28.19 -24.28 -28.45
CA ASP A 446 29.37 -24.06 -27.59
C ASP A 446 29.57 -22.56 -27.31
N LYS A 447 29.46 -21.71 -28.33
CA LYS A 447 29.54 -20.26 -28.20
C LYS A 447 28.50 -19.72 -27.26
N GLU A 448 27.24 -20.10 -27.42
CA GLU A 448 26.16 -19.61 -26.62
C GLU A 448 26.24 -20.14 -25.18
N LEU A 449 26.46 -21.43 -24.98
CA LEU A 449 26.57 -22.03 -23.64
C LEU A 449 27.76 -21.46 -22.85
N ASP A 450 28.92 -21.25 -23.49
CA ASP A 450 30.07 -20.61 -22.83
C ASP A 450 29.71 -19.21 -22.32
N SER A 451 29.09 -18.40 -23.17
CA SER A 451 28.65 -17.07 -22.80
C SER A 451 27.62 -17.07 -21.67
N ILE A 452 26.59 -17.92 -21.77
CA ILE A 452 25.50 -18.01 -20.79
C ILE A 452 26.04 -18.46 -19.41
N ILE A 453 26.86 -19.48 -19.37
CA ILE A 453 27.39 -20.05 -18.12
C ILE A 453 28.43 -19.14 -17.50
N ARG A 454 29.37 -18.61 -18.29
CA ARG A 454 30.43 -17.70 -17.80
C ARG A 454 29.84 -16.44 -17.15
N ASN A 455 28.77 -15.88 -17.69
CA ASN A 455 28.11 -14.69 -17.19
C ASN A 455 27.02 -14.96 -16.12
N GLY A 456 26.81 -16.22 -15.74
CA GLY A 456 25.85 -16.59 -14.69
C GLY A 456 24.37 -16.51 -15.11
N PHE A 457 24.08 -16.55 -16.41
CA PHE A 457 22.72 -16.45 -16.93
C PHE A 457 21.97 -17.79 -17.02
N SER A 458 22.59 -18.88 -16.63
CA SER A 458 22.01 -20.23 -16.69
C SER A 458 20.70 -20.32 -15.88
N VAL A 459 20.64 -19.68 -14.73
CA VAL A 459 19.47 -19.69 -13.87
C VAL A 459 18.25 -19.08 -14.57
N MET A 460 18.44 -17.99 -15.33
CA MET A 460 17.35 -17.32 -16.05
C MET A 460 16.79 -18.19 -17.16
N TYR A 461 17.66 -18.90 -17.89
CA TYR A 461 17.24 -19.87 -18.90
C TYR A 461 16.48 -21.04 -18.28
N ILE A 462 16.94 -21.59 -17.18
CA ILE A 462 16.29 -22.73 -16.51
C ILE A 462 14.93 -22.32 -15.93
N ILE A 463 14.81 -21.12 -15.39
CA ILE A 463 13.52 -20.60 -14.93
C ILE A 463 12.52 -20.50 -16.09
N ALA A 464 12.92 -19.87 -17.18
CA ALA A 464 12.11 -19.74 -18.38
C ALA A 464 11.71 -21.12 -18.94
N GLN A 465 12.66 -22.06 -19.01
CA GLN A 465 12.41 -23.42 -19.45
C GLN A 465 11.37 -24.13 -18.57
N LYS A 466 11.50 -24.05 -17.26
CA LYS A 466 10.53 -24.67 -16.33
C LYS A 466 9.13 -24.09 -16.48
N LEU A 467 9.01 -22.79 -16.60
CA LEU A 467 7.73 -22.09 -16.80
C LEU A 467 7.07 -22.47 -18.13
N VAL A 468 7.82 -22.46 -19.23
CA VAL A 468 7.30 -22.81 -20.55
C VAL A 468 6.86 -24.27 -20.61
N TRP A 469 7.69 -25.19 -20.13
CA TRP A 469 7.37 -26.62 -20.13
C TRP A 469 6.14 -26.91 -19.29
N LYS A 470 5.99 -26.28 -18.15
CA LYS A 470 4.80 -26.46 -17.30
C LYS A 470 3.53 -25.96 -18.00
N SER A 471 3.58 -24.83 -18.66
CA SER A 471 2.45 -24.33 -19.45
C SER A 471 2.09 -25.27 -20.61
N ASN A 472 3.09 -25.75 -21.34
CA ASN A 472 2.87 -26.70 -22.44
C ASN A 472 2.28 -28.03 -21.94
N GLU A 473 2.77 -28.55 -20.80
CA GLU A 473 2.26 -29.76 -20.16
C GLU A 473 0.76 -29.61 -19.81
N ASP A 474 0.40 -28.43 -19.31
CA ASP A 474 -1.00 -28.11 -18.97
C ASP A 474 -1.86 -27.74 -20.21
N GLY A 475 -1.28 -27.79 -21.39
CA GLY A 475 -1.99 -27.67 -22.67
C GLY A 475 -2.04 -26.25 -23.25
N TYR A 476 -1.30 -25.31 -22.73
CA TYR A 476 -1.21 -23.95 -23.25
C TYR A 476 0.17 -23.67 -23.80
N ILE A 477 0.27 -23.34 -25.09
CA ILE A 477 1.53 -22.94 -25.71
C ILE A 477 1.93 -21.55 -25.20
N VAL A 478 3.24 -21.30 -25.19
CA VAL A 478 3.84 -20.03 -24.81
C VAL A 478 4.56 -19.43 -26.01
N GLY A 479 4.23 -18.19 -26.34
CA GLY A 479 4.95 -17.43 -27.34
C GLY A 479 6.14 -16.70 -26.73
N SER A 480 7.27 -16.69 -27.40
CA SER A 480 8.39 -15.84 -27.05
C SER A 480 8.26 -14.46 -27.70
N ARG A 481 8.79 -13.44 -27.02
CA ARG A 481 8.77 -12.07 -27.52
C ARG A 481 10.14 -11.44 -27.44
N GLY A 482 10.45 -10.54 -28.37
CA GLY A 482 11.70 -9.78 -28.37
C GLY A 482 12.92 -10.57 -28.79
N SER A 483 14.07 -10.26 -28.21
CA SER A 483 15.37 -10.74 -28.66
C SER A 483 15.72 -12.19 -28.28
N VAL A 484 14.93 -12.84 -27.44
CA VAL A 484 15.17 -14.25 -27.03
C VAL A 484 15.19 -15.22 -28.21
N GLY A 485 14.46 -14.92 -29.27
CA GLY A 485 14.49 -15.67 -30.51
C GLY A 485 15.85 -15.70 -31.22
N SER A 486 16.82 -14.90 -30.79
CA SER A 486 18.20 -14.92 -31.29
C SER A 486 19.08 -16.00 -30.63
N SER A 487 18.59 -16.62 -29.55
CA SER A 487 19.32 -17.66 -28.83
C SER A 487 18.95 -19.06 -29.34
N PHE A 488 19.92 -19.75 -29.90
CA PHE A 488 19.74 -21.16 -30.31
C PHE A 488 19.61 -22.08 -29.07
N VAL A 489 20.30 -21.78 -27.98
CA VAL A 489 20.14 -22.49 -26.70
C VAL A 489 18.72 -22.34 -26.17
N ALA A 490 18.13 -21.17 -26.29
CA ALA A 490 16.71 -20.96 -25.90
C ALA A 490 15.75 -21.83 -26.73
N ASN A 491 16.05 -22.02 -28.03
CA ASN A 491 15.27 -22.94 -28.86
C ASN A 491 15.49 -24.42 -28.46
N MET A 492 16.72 -24.83 -28.21
CA MET A 492 17.03 -26.21 -27.81
C MET A 492 16.53 -26.56 -26.41
N THR A 493 16.38 -25.60 -25.53
CA THR A 493 15.79 -25.78 -24.20
C THR A 493 14.25 -25.64 -24.21
N GLY A 494 13.64 -25.33 -25.33
CA GLY A 494 12.20 -25.22 -25.48
C GLY A 494 11.60 -23.90 -24.99
N ILE A 495 12.42 -22.88 -24.78
CA ILE A 495 11.97 -21.54 -24.34
C ILE A 495 11.33 -20.78 -25.50
N THR A 496 11.92 -20.82 -26.68
CA THR A 496 11.44 -20.19 -27.90
C THR A 496 11.20 -21.20 -29.01
N GLU A 497 10.22 -20.94 -29.81
CA GLU A 497 9.93 -21.68 -31.05
C GLU A 497 10.84 -21.27 -32.21
N VAL A 498 11.58 -20.18 -32.07
CA VAL A 498 12.44 -19.62 -33.09
C VAL A 498 13.79 -20.33 -33.12
N ASN A 499 14.11 -20.94 -34.24
CA ASN A 499 15.46 -21.47 -34.53
C ASN A 499 16.32 -20.38 -35.20
N SER A 500 17.33 -19.91 -34.50
CA SER A 500 18.16 -18.78 -34.95
C SER A 500 19.31 -19.17 -35.89
N LEU A 501 19.47 -20.46 -36.21
CA LEU A 501 20.44 -20.90 -37.20
C LEU A 501 20.09 -20.38 -38.59
N PRO A 502 21.05 -20.37 -39.55
CA PRO A 502 20.75 -20.13 -40.95
C PRO A 502 19.69 -21.08 -41.51
N ALA A 503 19.01 -20.68 -42.57
CA ALA A 503 18.01 -21.52 -43.24
C ALA A 503 18.56 -22.87 -43.59
N HIS A 504 17.86 -23.94 -43.24
CA HIS A 504 18.32 -25.30 -43.43
C HIS A 504 17.19 -26.32 -43.55
N TYR A 505 17.53 -27.47 -44.06
CA TYR A 505 16.72 -28.68 -44.01
C TYR A 505 17.23 -29.62 -42.92
N ARG A 506 16.33 -30.35 -42.30
CA ARG A 506 16.68 -31.48 -41.43
C ARG A 506 15.70 -32.63 -41.61
N CYS A 507 16.20 -33.85 -41.59
CA CYS A 507 15.36 -35.02 -41.68
C CYS A 507 14.83 -35.44 -40.30
N PRO A 508 13.51 -35.57 -40.10
CA PRO A 508 12.97 -36.05 -38.85
C PRO A 508 13.26 -37.53 -38.57
N ASN A 509 13.59 -38.32 -39.59
CA ASN A 509 13.85 -39.75 -39.47
C ASN A 509 15.34 -40.06 -39.26
N CYS A 510 16.20 -39.75 -40.26
CA CYS A 510 17.61 -40.12 -40.21
C CYS A 510 18.55 -39.02 -39.68
N LYS A 511 18.01 -37.86 -39.33
CA LYS A 511 18.73 -36.70 -38.77
C LYS A 511 19.70 -36.02 -39.73
N TYR A 512 19.58 -36.33 -41.04
CA TYR A 512 20.32 -35.60 -42.07
C TYR A 512 19.98 -34.12 -42.00
N SER A 513 20.97 -33.26 -42.23
CA SER A 513 20.80 -31.81 -42.28
C SER A 513 21.54 -31.20 -43.45
N ASP A 514 20.99 -30.14 -44.04
CA ASP A 514 21.55 -29.41 -45.16
C ASP A 514 21.50 -27.91 -44.89
N PHE A 515 22.63 -27.29 -44.65
CA PHE A 515 22.81 -25.86 -44.41
C PHE A 515 23.32 -25.11 -45.65
N THR A 516 23.22 -25.67 -46.82
CA THR A 516 23.60 -25.00 -48.08
C THR A 516 22.79 -23.73 -48.24
N ASP A 517 23.47 -22.65 -48.66
CA ASP A 517 22.80 -21.38 -48.94
C ASP A 517 22.07 -21.46 -50.29
N TYR A 518 20.75 -21.50 -50.22
CA TYR A 518 19.87 -21.48 -51.39
C TYR A 518 19.36 -20.10 -51.76
N GLY A 519 19.93 -19.04 -51.19
CA GLY A 519 19.56 -17.66 -51.48
C GLY A 519 18.33 -17.14 -50.72
N VAL A 520 17.79 -17.91 -49.73
CA VAL A 520 16.69 -17.50 -48.89
C VAL A 520 17.19 -17.26 -47.46
N LYS A 521 16.59 -16.26 -46.78
CA LYS A 521 16.98 -15.88 -45.42
C LYS A 521 16.24 -16.64 -44.31
N ASN A 522 15.06 -17.19 -44.65
CA ASN A 522 14.23 -17.90 -43.70
C ASN A 522 13.99 -19.33 -44.21
N GLY A 523 14.19 -20.32 -43.34
CA GLY A 523 14.02 -21.72 -43.68
C GLY A 523 12.61 -22.08 -44.16
N PHE A 524 11.58 -21.40 -43.69
CA PHE A 524 10.20 -21.66 -44.13
C PHE A 524 9.91 -21.20 -45.57
N ASP A 525 10.78 -20.38 -46.14
CA ASP A 525 10.70 -19.99 -47.56
C ASP A 525 11.43 -20.95 -48.51
N LEU A 526 12.13 -21.95 -47.95
CA LEU A 526 12.76 -23.01 -48.75
C LEU A 526 11.71 -23.87 -49.44
N PRO A 527 11.97 -24.36 -50.68
CA PRO A 527 11.07 -25.30 -51.37
C PRO A 527 11.06 -26.66 -50.66
N ASP A 528 9.94 -27.36 -50.77
CA ASP A 528 9.81 -28.73 -50.24
C ASP A 528 10.84 -29.65 -50.90
N LYS A 529 11.44 -30.52 -50.10
CA LYS A 529 12.49 -31.43 -50.51
C LYS A 529 12.41 -32.73 -49.72
N GLU A 530 12.71 -33.85 -50.39
CA GLU A 530 12.84 -35.17 -49.76
C GLU A 530 14.28 -35.43 -49.32
N CYS A 531 14.44 -36.19 -48.25
CA CYS A 531 15.73 -36.55 -47.74
C CYS A 531 16.52 -37.44 -48.77
N PRO A 532 17.72 -37.02 -49.17
CA PRO A 532 18.52 -37.77 -50.11
C PRO A 532 19.03 -39.11 -49.54
N LYS A 533 18.97 -39.29 -48.18
CA LYS A 533 19.42 -40.53 -47.52
C LYS A 533 18.30 -41.53 -47.27
N CYS A 534 17.12 -41.09 -46.88
CA CYS A 534 16.02 -41.98 -46.46
C CYS A 534 14.68 -41.74 -47.14
N GLY A 535 14.57 -40.70 -47.94
CA GLY A 535 13.36 -40.41 -48.70
C GLY A 535 12.20 -39.73 -47.93
N HIS A 536 12.35 -39.47 -46.64
CA HIS A 536 11.35 -38.73 -45.86
C HIS A 536 11.31 -37.25 -46.27
N LYS A 537 10.15 -36.63 -46.16
CA LYS A 537 10.01 -35.19 -46.34
C LYS A 537 10.90 -34.49 -45.32
N LEU A 538 11.70 -33.54 -45.75
CA LEU A 538 12.57 -32.76 -44.87
C LEU A 538 11.77 -31.67 -44.17
N ASP A 539 12.06 -31.46 -42.89
CA ASP A 539 11.65 -30.27 -42.18
C ASP A 539 12.50 -29.09 -42.60
N LYS A 540 11.87 -27.93 -42.63
CA LYS A 540 12.50 -26.65 -42.98
C LYS A 540 12.51 -25.76 -41.74
N ASP A 541 13.66 -25.15 -41.43
CA ASP A 541 13.82 -24.32 -40.26
C ASP A 541 14.95 -23.31 -40.47
N GLY A 542 15.14 -22.40 -39.48
CA GLY A 542 16.24 -21.44 -39.47
C GLY A 542 15.80 -20.04 -39.89
N MET A 543 16.01 -19.08 -39.03
CA MET A 543 15.65 -17.67 -39.25
C MET A 543 16.86 -16.74 -39.38
N ASP A 544 18.07 -17.31 -39.38
CA ASP A 544 19.34 -16.60 -39.56
C ASP A 544 19.48 -15.34 -38.68
N ILE A 545 19.43 -15.55 -37.39
CA ILE A 545 19.54 -14.44 -36.40
C ILE A 545 20.83 -14.60 -35.61
N PRO A 546 21.71 -13.57 -35.58
CA PRO A 546 22.94 -13.65 -34.81
C PRO A 546 22.66 -13.57 -33.31
N PHE A 547 23.43 -14.34 -32.52
CA PHE A 547 23.31 -14.37 -31.05
C PHE A 547 23.59 -13.03 -30.39
N GLU A 548 24.45 -12.23 -31.00
CA GLU A 548 24.79 -10.88 -30.52
C GLU A 548 23.58 -9.95 -30.40
N THR A 549 22.52 -10.25 -31.11
CA THR A 549 21.24 -9.50 -30.96
C THR A 549 20.63 -9.66 -29.56
N PHE A 550 20.91 -10.79 -28.89
CA PHE A 550 20.36 -11.10 -27.56
C PHE A 550 21.27 -10.63 -26.41
N LEU A 551 22.49 -11.14 -26.36
CA LEU A 551 23.43 -10.89 -25.28
C LEU A 551 24.54 -9.87 -25.59
N GLY A 552 24.48 -9.20 -26.72
CA GLY A 552 25.52 -8.26 -27.17
C GLY A 552 26.77 -8.92 -27.73
N PHE A 553 27.70 -8.13 -28.25
CA PHE A 553 28.93 -8.62 -28.89
C PHE A 553 29.85 -9.34 -27.93
N ASN A 554 29.88 -8.95 -26.67
CA ASN A 554 30.68 -9.60 -25.62
C ASN A 554 29.94 -10.76 -24.94
N GLY A 555 28.64 -10.93 -25.20
CA GLY A 555 27.80 -11.95 -24.58
C GLY A 555 27.52 -11.71 -23.08
N ASP A 556 27.67 -10.51 -22.62
CA ASP A 556 27.60 -10.07 -21.21
C ASP A 556 26.38 -9.19 -20.88
N LYS A 557 25.59 -8.83 -21.89
CA LYS A 557 24.32 -8.13 -21.67
C LYS A 557 23.35 -9.07 -20.96
N GLU A 558 22.72 -8.58 -19.90
CA GLU A 558 21.71 -9.33 -19.15
C GLU A 558 20.55 -9.74 -20.07
N PRO A 559 20.18 -11.04 -20.10
CA PRO A 559 19.10 -11.52 -20.97
C PRO A 559 17.74 -11.01 -20.51
N ASP A 560 16.95 -10.56 -21.47
CA ASP A 560 15.56 -10.17 -21.30
C ASP A 560 14.68 -11.24 -21.98
N ILE A 561 14.12 -12.13 -21.17
CA ILE A 561 13.32 -13.25 -21.65
C ILE A 561 11.85 -12.95 -21.42
N ASP A 562 11.22 -12.35 -22.43
CA ASP A 562 9.79 -12.04 -22.41
C ASP A 562 8.97 -13.24 -22.92
N LEU A 563 8.05 -13.71 -22.11
CA LEU A 563 7.19 -14.85 -22.40
C LEU A 563 5.72 -14.46 -22.36
N ASN A 564 5.00 -14.77 -23.44
CA ASN A 564 3.56 -14.55 -23.56
C ASN A 564 2.81 -15.83 -23.21
N PHE A 565 2.27 -15.88 -22.00
CA PHE A 565 1.39 -16.94 -21.54
C PHE A 565 -0.05 -16.67 -21.95
N SER A 566 -0.88 -17.69 -22.03
CA SER A 566 -2.34 -17.48 -22.10
C SER A 566 -2.82 -16.66 -20.90
N GLY A 567 -3.68 -15.68 -21.13
CA GLY A 567 -4.29 -14.90 -20.06
C GLY A 567 -5.05 -15.78 -19.06
N GLU A 568 -5.62 -16.89 -19.50
CA GLU A 568 -6.31 -17.87 -18.64
C GLU A 568 -5.33 -18.71 -17.80
N TYR A 569 -4.10 -18.86 -18.25
CA TYR A 569 -3.06 -19.64 -17.56
C TYR A 569 -2.14 -18.79 -16.69
N GLN A 570 -2.09 -17.49 -16.88
CA GLN A 570 -1.16 -16.58 -16.22
C GLN A 570 -1.13 -16.73 -14.69
N ALA A 571 -2.27 -16.85 -14.06
CA ALA A 571 -2.34 -17.02 -12.60
C ALA A 571 -1.69 -18.33 -12.13
N LYS A 572 -1.83 -19.41 -12.90
CA LYS A 572 -1.17 -20.70 -12.61
C LYS A 572 0.34 -20.62 -12.81
N ALA A 573 0.79 -19.91 -13.85
CA ALA A 573 2.21 -19.68 -14.10
C ALA A 573 2.84 -18.86 -12.96
N HIS A 574 2.15 -17.82 -12.46
CA HIS A 574 2.59 -17.07 -11.29
C HIS A 574 2.73 -17.96 -10.04
N LYS A 575 1.75 -18.81 -9.76
CA LYS A 575 1.84 -19.77 -8.65
C LYS A 575 2.96 -20.79 -8.82
N TYR A 576 3.25 -21.21 -10.04
CA TYR A 576 4.32 -22.15 -10.31
C TYR A 576 5.71 -21.59 -9.99
N THR A 577 5.88 -20.27 -9.98
CA THR A 577 7.13 -19.66 -9.52
C THR A 577 7.44 -20.01 -8.05
N GLU A 578 6.43 -20.14 -7.21
CA GLU A 578 6.61 -20.59 -5.83
C GLU A 578 7.06 -22.06 -5.75
N VAL A 579 6.67 -22.89 -6.71
CA VAL A 579 7.15 -24.29 -6.80
C VAL A 579 8.63 -24.31 -7.18
N ILE A 580 9.04 -23.43 -8.09
CA ILE A 580 10.44 -23.34 -8.53
C ILE A 580 11.36 -22.84 -7.42
N PHE A 581 10.97 -21.80 -6.70
CA PHE A 581 11.84 -21.07 -5.74
C PHE A 581 11.55 -21.37 -4.27
N GLY A 582 10.38 -21.89 -3.96
CA GLY A 582 9.91 -22.13 -2.61
C GLY A 582 8.78 -21.18 -2.19
N LYS A 583 7.98 -21.63 -1.23
CA LYS A 583 6.86 -20.84 -0.71
C LYS A 583 7.36 -19.59 0.01
N GLY A 584 6.72 -18.46 -0.26
CA GLY A 584 7.03 -17.17 0.39
C GLY A 584 8.24 -16.43 -0.19
N THR A 585 8.78 -16.87 -1.35
CA THR A 585 9.93 -16.23 -2.02
C THR A 585 9.56 -15.41 -3.24
N THR A 586 8.31 -15.44 -3.69
CA THR A 586 7.84 -14.72 -4.86
C THR A 586 6.74 -13.74 -4.53
N PHE A 587 6.83 -12.55 -5.10
CA PHE A 587 5.91 -11.45 -4.87
C PHE A 587 5.57 -10.77 -6.19
N LYS A 588 4.33 -10.30 -6.32
CA LYS A 588 3.99 -9.46 -7.48
C LYS A 588 4.78 -8.16 -7.46
N ALA A 589 5.23 -7.70 -8.61
CA ALA A 589 5.87 -6.39 -8.73
C ALA A 589 4.83 -5.30 -8.50
N GLY A 590 5.11 -4.42 -7.53
CA GLY A 590 4.25 -3.29 -7.21
C GLY A 590 4.46 -2.14 -8.18
N THR A 591 3.41 -1.36 -8.40
CA THR A 591 3.45 -0.12 -9.17
C THR A 591 2.88 1.03 -8.37
N ILE A 592 3.36 2.24 -8.61
CA ILE A 592 2.82 3.46 -8.05
C ILE A 592 2.17 4.26 -9.17
N GLY A 593 0.85 4.41 -9.09
CA GLY A 593 0.11 5.28 -9.98
C GLY A 593 0.21 6.74 -9.53
N THR A 594 0.58 7.62 -10.45
CA THR A 594 0.72 9.06 -10.19
C THR A 594 -0.36 9.86 -10.90
N VAL A 595 -0.53 11.12 -10.48
CA VAL A 595 -1.44 12.04 -11.15
C VAL A 595 -0.88 12.36 -12.53
N ALA A 596 -1.63 11.98 -13.57
CA ALA A 596 -1.28 12.25 -14.96
C ALA A 596 -1.70 13.67 -15.40
N ASP A 597 -1.12 14.17 -16.49
CA ASP A 597 -1.36 15.53 -17.01
C ASP A 597 -2.84 15.86 -17.19
N LYS A 598 -3.62 14.95 -17.77
CA LYS A 598 -5.07 15.17 -17.98
C LYS A 598 -5.84 15.24 -16.66
N THR A 599 -5.47 14.43 -15.69
CA THR A 599 -6.09 14.43 -14.35
C THR A 599 -5.72 15.70 -13.58
N ALA A 600 -4.46 16.10 -13.64
CA ALA A 600 -3.99 17.36 -13.04
C ALA A 600 -4.69 18.58 -13.67
N TYR A 601 -4.81 18.61 -14.99
CA TYR A 601 -5.55 19.67 -15.69
C TYR A 601 -7.01 19.75 -15.23
N GLY A 602 -7.66 18.60 -15.06
CA GLY A 602 -9.03 18.53 -14.56
C GLY A 602 -9.15 19.05 -13.12
N TYR A 603 -8.23 18.70 -12.23
CA TYR A 603 -8.21 19.20 -10.85
C TYR A 603 -8.07 20.72 -10.79
N VAL A 604 -7.14 21.29 -11.55
CA VAL A 604 -6.92 22.74 -11.60
C VAL A 604 -8.16 23.46 -12.17
N LYS A 605 -8.68 22.99 -13.29
CA LYS A 605 -9.87 23.57 -13.91
C LYS A 605 -11.06 23.56 -12.95
N ASN A 606 -11.36 22.42 -12.36
CA ASN A 606 -12.49 22.27 -11.43
C ASN A 606 -12.33 23.14 -10.18
N TYR A 607 -11.11 23.23 -9.63
CA TYR A 607 -10.82 24.06 -8.47
C TYR A 607 -11.24 25.51 -8.69
N TYR A 608 -10.85 26.11 -9.82
CA TYR A 608 -11.15 27.49 -10.17
C TYR A 608 -12.63 27.69 -10.56
N GLU A 609 -13.22 26.72 -11.28
CA GLU A 609 -14.65 26.77 -11.65
C GLU A 609 -15.56 26.72 -10.42
N GLU A 610 -15.32 25.83 -9.46
CA GLU A 610 -16.08 25.71 -8.23
C GLU A 610 -16.04 26.98 -7.35
N ARG A 611 -14.96 27.75 -7.46
CA ARG A 611 -14.76 29.01 -6.73
C ARG A 611 -15.10 30.24 -7.54
N HIS A 612 -15.61 30.05 -8.77
CA HIS A 612 -15.97 31.15 -9.68
C HIS A 612 -14.82 32.12 -9.97
N ILE A 613 -13.59 31.64 -9.98
CA ILE A 613 -12.38 32.41 -10.29
C ILE A 613 -12.03 32.19 -11.75
N PRO A 614 -12.00 33.25 -12.58
CA PRO A 614 -11.62 33.14 -14.00
C PRO A 614 -10.12 32.80 -14.13
N ILE A 615 -9.81 31.86 -15.00
CA ILE A 615 -8.44 31.43 -15.28
C ILE A 615 -8.31 31.07 -16.77
N ASN A 616 -7.20 31.43 -17.38
CA ASN A 616 -6.94 31.10 -18.80
C ASN A 616 -6.26 29.71 -18.91
N GLN A 617 -6.32 29.15 -20.12
CA GLN A 617 -5.78 27.81 -20.38
C GLN A 617 -4.27 27.69 -20.17
N ALA A 618 -3.50 28.74 -20.44
CA ALA A 618 -2.06 28.74 -20.26
C ALA A 618 -1.71 28.61 -18.76
N GLU A 619 -2.42 29.35 -17.91
CA GLU A 619 -2.24 29.30 -16.47
C GLU A 619 -2.69 27.95 -15.88
N ILE A 620 -3.80 27.38 -16.36
CA ILE A 620 -4.21 26.02 -15.97
C ILE A 620 -3.11 25.01 -16.28
N LYS A 621 -2.50 25.08 -17.47
CA LYS A 621 -1.40 24.20 -17.85
C LYS A 621 -0.17 24.38 -16.95
N ARG A 622 0.18 25.64 -16.63
CA ARG A 622 1.31 25.94 -15.75
C ARG A 622 1.13 25.34 -14.37
N ILE A 623 -0.02 25.55 -13.76
CA ILE A 623 -0.34 25.04 -12.42
C ILE A 623 -0.46 23.51 -12.45
N SER A 624 -1.11 22.95 -13.48
CA SER A 624 -1.26 21.50 -13.59
C SER A 624 0.06 20.75 -13.68
N HIS A 625 1.08 21.37 -14.28
CA HIS A 625 2.43 20.80 -14.31
C HIS A 625 2.99 20.57 -12.89
N GLY A 626 2.75 21.49 -11.97
CA GLY A 626 3.14 21.34 -10.56
C GLY A 626 2.33 20.30 -9.77
N CYS A 627 1.18 19.88 -10.28
CA CYS A 627 0.33 18.84 -9.68
C CYS A 627 0.58 17.45 -10.26
N THR A 628 1.38 17.31 -11.32
CA THR A 628 1.67 16.01 -11.96
C THR A 628 2.73 15.22 -11.20
N GLY A 629 2.71 13.89 -11.36
CA GLY A 629 3.71 13.01 -10.79
C GLY A 629 3.52 12.69 -9.30
N ILE A 630 2.52 13.27 -8.65
CA ILE A 630 2.20 12.99 -7.24
C ILE A 630 1.55 11.60 -7.13
N LYS A 631 1.93 10.84 -6.11
CA LYS A 631 1.36 9.51 -5.84
C LYS A 631 -0.16 9.62 -5.68
N ARG A 632 -0.89 8.81 -6.43
CA ARG A 632 -2.35 8.72 -6.37
C ARG A 632 -2.83 7.40 -5.78
N THR A 633 -2.28 6.28 -6.27
CA THR A 633 -2.66 4.93 -5.87
C THR A 633 -1.50 3.96 -6.03
N THR A 634 -1.65 2.79 -5.48
CA THR A 634 -0.75 1.67 -5.70
C THR A 634 -1.45 0.60 -6.52
N GLY A 635 -0.69 -0.18 -7.26
CA GLY A 635 -1.20 -1.24 -8.10
C GLY A 635 -0.21 -2.39 -8.22
N GLN A 636 -0.47 -3.27 -9.16
CA GLN A 636 0.41 -4.38 -9.50
C GLN A 636 0.82 -4.31 -10.96
N HIS A 637 2.04 -4.69 -11.24
CA HIS A 637 2.49 -4.91 -12.63
C HIS A 637 1.74 -6.13 -13.20
N PRO A 638 1.22 -6.07 -14.41
CA PRO A 638 0.37 -7.15 -14.95
C PRO A 638 1.08 -8.50 -15.08
N GLY A 639 2.39 -8.52 -15.30
CA GLY A 639 3.16 -9.75 -15.50
C GLY A 639 4.39 -9.90 -14.61
N GLY A 640 4.77 -8.87 -13.85
CA GLY A 640 6.01 -8.86 -13.08
C GLY A 640 5.93 -9.67 -11.78
N ILE A 641 6.89 -10.55 -11.58
CA ILE A 641 7.10 -11.32 -10.35
C ILE A 641 8.52 -11.03 -9.85
N ILE A 642 8.62 -10.58 -8.61
CA ILE A 642 9.90 -10.39 -7.94
C ILE A 642 10.25 -11.67 -7.18
N VAL A 643 11.47 -12.14 -7.37
CA VAL A 643 11.98 -13.37 -6.74
C VAL A 643 13.05 -13.04 -5.72
N VAL A 644 12.83 -13.51 -4.49
CA VAL A 644 13.79 -13.39 -3.40
C VAL A 644 14.64 -14.66 -3.33
N PRO A 645 15.97 -14.57 -3.22
CA PRO A 645 16.83 -15.74 -3.10
C PRO A 645 16.47 -16.61 -1.89
N LYS A 646 16.61 -17.91 -2.04
CA LYS A 646 16.38 -18.85 -0.93
C LYS A 646 17.28 -18.52 0.27
N GLY A 647 16.70 -18.50 1.45
CA GLY A 647 17.41 -18.15 2.69
C GLY A 647 17.43 -16.66 3.03
N ARG A 648 16.90 -15.82 2.15
CA ARG A 648 16.75 -14.38 2.38
C ARG A 648 15.26 -14.04 2.57
N GLU A 649 14.98 -12.95 3.25
CA GLU A 649 13.60 -12.45 3.45
C GLU A 649 13.37 -11.20 2.61
N ILE A 650 12.15 -11.03 2.10
CA ILE A 650 11.77 -9.83 1.33
C ILE A 650 11.99 -8.54 2.13
N TYR A 651 11.87 -8.60 3.45
CA TYR A 651 12.06 -7.45 4.34
C TYR A 651 13.49 -6.91 4.38
N GLU A 652 14.46 -7.63 3.84
CA GLU A 652 15.82 -7.13 3.65
C GLU A 652 15.92 -6.19 2.45
N PHE A 653 14.92 -6.17 1.56
CA PHE A 653 14.91 -5.43 0.30
C PHE A 653 13.81 -4.36 0.25
N CYS A 654 12.58 -4.72 0.61
CA CYS A 654 11.46 -3.79 0.62
C CYS A 654 10.31 -4.29 1.50
N PRO A 655 9.40 -3.40 1.92
CA PRO A 655 8.12 -3.80 2.47
C PRO A 655 7.22 -4.45 1.41
N VAL A 656 6.17 -5.11 1.84
CA VAL A 656 5.12 -5.68 0.98
C VAL A 656 3.74 -5.19 1.40
N GLN A 657 2.79 -5.21 0.48
CA GLN A 657 1.44 -4.71 0.69
C GLN A 657 0.42 -5.41 -0.20
N HIS A 658 -0.86 -5.12 0.00
CA HIS A 658 -1.90 -5.46 -0.95
C HIS A 658 -2.06 -4.34 -2.00
N PRO A 659 -2.29 -4.66 -3.29
CA PRO A 659 -2.48 -3.64 -4.32
C PRO A 659 -3.76 -2.83 -4.06
N ALA A 660 -3.72 -1.53 -4.37
CA ALA A 660 -4.81 -0.57 -4.15
C ALA A 660 -5.32 -0.52 -2.69
N ASP A 661 -4.48 -0.88 -1.73
CA ASP A 661 -4.80 -0.93 -0.30
C ASP A 661 -6.05 -1.80 0.02
N ASP A 662 -6.31 -2.82 -0.80
CA ASP A 662 -7.43 -3.74 -0.60
C ASP A 662 -7.06 -4.86 0.37
N PRO A 663 -7.54 -4.84 1.62
CA PRO A 663 -7.18 -5.85 2.63
C PRO A 663 -7.78 -7.24 2.33
N ASN A 664 -8.74 -7.32 1.41
CA ASN A 664 -9.37 -8.58 1.00
C ASN A 664 -8.67 -9.24 -0.19
N SER A 665 -7.65 -8.59 -0.76
CA SER A 665 -6.87 -9.15 -1.85
C SER A 665 -5.97 -10.28 -1.36
N ASP A 666 -5.95 -11.40 -2.10
CA ASP A 666 -4.99 -12.49 -1.88
C ASP A 666 -3.60 -12.20 -2.47
N ILE A 667 -3.48 -11.10 -3.23
CA ILE A 667 -2.26 -10.71 -3.91
C ILE A 667 -1.39 -9.89 -2.96
N ILE A 668 -0.10 -10.25 -2.88
CA ILE A 668 0.92 -9.49 -2.16
C ILE A 668 1.89 -8.91 -3.18
N THR A 669 2.04 -7.59 -3.16
CA THR A 669 2.97 -6.86 -4.02
C THR A 669 4.12 -6.28 -3.22
N THR A 670 5.21 -5.93 -3.90
CA THR A 670 6.23 -5.06 -3.32
C THR A 670 5.62 -3.69 -3.03
N HIS A 671 6.03 -3.08 -1.91
CA HIS A 671 5.61 -1.73 -1.54
C HIS A 671 6.29 -0.68 -2.42
N PHE A 672 7.58 -0.86 -2.69
CA PHE A 672 8.31 -0.03 -3.64
C PHE A 672 7.84 -0.32 -5.07
N ASP A 673 7.84 0.70 -5.91
CA ASP A 673 7.71 0.53 -7.35
C ASP A 673 8.84 -0.37 -7.87
N TYR A 674 8.52 -1.29 -8.74
CA TYR A 674 9.48 -2.29 -9.21
C TYR A 674 10.71 -1.68 -9.89
N HIS A 675 10.61 -0.50 -10.50
CA HIS A 675 11.75 0.20 -11.10
C HIS A 675 12.85 0.54 -10.09
N SER A 676 12.50 0.67 -8.82
CA SER A 676 13.47 0.97 -7.76
C SER A 676 14.26 -0.26 -7.29
N ILE A 677 13.75 -1.46 -7.51
CA ILE A 677 14.33 -2.72 -7.01
C ILE A 677 14.66 -3.74 -8.12
N ASP A 678 14.44 -3.41 -9.37
CA ASP A 678 14.71 -4.30 -10.53
C ASP A 678 16.19 -4.63 -10.72
N GLN A 679 17.08 -3.79 -10.19
CA GLN A 679 18.52 -4.04 -10.21
C GLN A 679 19.01 -4.94 -9.06
N ASN A 680 18.23 -5.09 -7.99
CA ASN A 680 18.59 -5.87 -6.80
C ASN A 680 18.08 -7.30 -6.86
N LEU A 681 16.81 -7.44 -7.20
CA LEU A 681 16.10 -8.71 -7.24
C LEU A 681 15.72 -9.05 -8.67
N LEU A 682 15.71 -10.33 -9.00
CA LEU A 682 15.25 -10.78 -10.29
C LEU A 682 13.75 -10.49 -10.43
N LYS A 683 13.40 -9.80 -11.50
CA LYS A 683 12.02 -9.63 -11.96
C LYS A 683 11.77 -10.56 -13.15
N LEU A 684 10.76 -11.40 -13.02
CA LEU A 684 10.27 -12.26 -14.11
C LEU A 684 9.04 -11.61 -14.72
N ASP A 685 9.01 -11.49 -16.05
CA ASP A 685 7.87 -10.98 -16.79
C ASP A 685 7.06 -12.14 -17.37
N ILE A 686 6.00 -12.53 -16.65
CA ILE A 686 5.04 -13.54 -17.04
C ILE A 686 3.78 -12.84 -17.54
N LEU A 687 3.79 -12.49 -18.82
CA LEU A 687 2.74 -11.68 -19.45
C LEU A 687 1.55 -12.54 -19.86
N GLY A 688 0.35 -12.10 -19.56
CA GLY A 688 -0.88 -12.67 -20.11
C GLY A 688 -1.17 -12.09 -21.49
N HIS A 689 -1.40 -12.95 -22.47
CA HIS A 689 -1.69 -12.55 -23.84
C HIS A 689 -2.89 -13.32 -24.39
N ASP A 690 -3.61 -12.71 -25.32
CA ASP A 690 -4.81 -13.35 -25.90
C ASP A 690 -4.45 -14.42 -26.94
N ASP A 691 -3.32 -14.28 -27.61
CA ASP A 691 -2.95 -15.17 -28.74
C ASP A 691 -2.86 -16.65 -28.30
N PRO A 692 -2.15 -17.03 -27.23
CA PRO A 692 -2.13 -18.42 -26.77
C PRO A 692 -3.50 -18.95 -26.37
N THR A 693 -4.37 -18.09 -25.82
CA THR A 693 -5.76 -18.44 -25.48
C THR A 693 -6.59 -18.74 -26.72
N VAL A 694 -6.47 -17.88 -27.75
CA VAL A 694 -7.16 -18.08 -29.04
C VAL A 694 -6.68 -19.34 -29.75
N ILE A 695 -5.37 -19.59 -29.75
CA ILE A 695 -4.78 -20.78 -30.33
C ILE A 695 -5.30 -22.03 -29.62
N ARG A 696 -5.38 -22.02 -28.28
CA ARG A 696 -5.94 -23.13 -27.52
C ARG A 696 -7.42 -23.36 -27.86
N MET A 697 -8.20 -22.30 -27.96
CA MET A 697 -9.60 -22.38 -28.36
C MET A 697 -9.75 -23.01 -29.76
N LEU A 698 -8.93 -22.56 -30.70
CA LEU A 698 -8.95 -23.10 -32.06
C LEU A 698 -8.53 -24.59 -32.08
N GLN A 699 -7.57 -24.98 -31.27
CA GLN A 699 -7.18 -26.39 -31.10
C GLN A 699 -8.34 -27.23 -30.55
N ASP A 700 -9.06 -26.73 -29.56
CA ASP A 700 -10.20 -27.43 -28.97
C ASP A 700 -11.36 -27.59 -29.97
N ILE A 701 -11.58 -26.60 -30.84
CA ILE A 701 -12.66 -26.64 -31.86
C ILE A 701 -12.26 -27.54 -33.02
N THR A 702 -11.02 -27.46 -33.50
CA THR A 702 -10.59 -28.13 -34.75
C THR A 702 -9.95 -29.50 -34.52
N GLY A 703 -9.45 -29.77 -33.32
CA GLY A 703 -8.64 -30.94 -33.01
C GLY A 703 -7.23 -30.91 -33.64
N ILE A 704 -6.83 -29.78 -34.23
CA ILE A 704 -5.53 -29.64 -34.90
C ILE A 704 -4.51 -29.16 -33.89
N ASP A 705 -3.35 -29.86 -33.84
CA ASP A 705 -2.20 -29.43 -33.04
C ASP A 705 -1.55 -28.19 -33.67
N PRO A 706 -1.52 -27.04 -33.03
CA PRO A 706 -1.01 -25.80 -33.61
C PRO A 706 0.50 -25.88 -33.92
N THR A 707 1.26 -26.72 -33.22
CA THR A 707 2.69 -26.91 -33.45
C THR A 707 3.01 -27.66 -34.75
N LYS A 708 2.01 -28.31 -35.34
CA LYS A 708 2.13 -29.09 -36.58
C LYS A 708 1.60 -28.36 -37.82
N ILE A 709 1.07 -27.12 -37.63
CA ILE A 709 0.59 -26.31 -38.75
C ILE A 709 1.79 -25.85 -39.59
N PRO A 710 1.81 -26.09 -40.90
CA PRO A 710 2.89 -25.63 -41.76
C PRO A 710 2.89 -24.10 -41.90
N LEU A 711 4.07 -23.50 -41.78
CA LEU A 711 4.24 -22.04 -41.85
C LEU A 711 4.52 -21.52 -43.26
N ASP A 712 4.52 -22.40 -44.26
CA ASP A 712 4.81 -22.13 -45.66
C ASP A 712 3.59 -22.29 -46.61
N ASP A 713 2.39 -22.42 -46.03
CA ASP A 713 1.17 -22.52 -46.83
C ASP A 713 0.90 -21.26 -47.65
N LYS A 714 0.94 -21.39 -48.95
CA LYS A 714 0.85 -20.28 -49.91
C LYS A 714 -0.50 -19.55 -49.86
N ALA A 715 -1.59 -20.28 -49.62
CA ALA A 715 -2.92 -19.66 -49.50
C ALA A 715 -3.00 -18.81 -48.26
N THR A 716 -2.51 -19.29 -47.12
CA THR A 716 -2.43 -18.53 -45.89
C THR A 716 -1.52 -17.30 -46.02
N MET A 717 -0.36 -17.43 -46.67
CA MET A 717 0.54 -16.31 -46.95
C MET A 717 -0.11 -15.23 -47.82
N SER A 718 -0.95 -15.61 -48.76
CA SER A 718 -1.63 -14.66 -49.65
C SER A 718 -2.61 -13.73 -48.95
N ILE A 719 -3.04 -14.07 -47.73
CA ILE A 719 -3.94 -13.21 -46.91
C ILE A 719 -3.29 -11.88 -46.58
N PHE A 720 -1.97 -11.83 -46.47
CA PHE A 720 -1.22 -10.58 -46.17
C PHE A 720 -1.07 -9.66 -47.39
N SER A 721 -1.43 -10.11 -48.58
CA SER A 721 -1.34 -9.32 -49.82
C SER A 721 -2.63 -9.24 -50.60
N SER A 722 -3.63 -10.08 -50.30
CA SER A 722 -4.88 -10.19 -51.06
C SER A 722 -6.01 -10.71 -50.13
N THR A 723 -7.24 -10.66 -50.64
CA THR A 723 -8.45 -11.23 -49.97
C THR A 723 -8.95 -12.49 -50.63
N ASP A 724 -8.31 -12.92 -51.75
CA ASP A 724 -8.84 -14.00 -52.59
C ASP A 724 -8.94 -15.35 -51.86
N ALA A 725 -7.94 -15.69 -51.04
CA ALA A 725 -7.92 -16.95 -50.27
C ALA A 725 -9.07 -17.04 -49.24
N LEU A 726 -9.62 -15.91 -48.82
CA LEU A 726 -10.78 -15.84 -47.91
C LEU A 726 -12.12 -15.93 -48.63
N GLY A 727 -12.14 -15.88 -49.98
CA GLY A 727 -13.32 -15.89 -50.79
C GLY A 727 -14.20 -14.63 -50.65
N VAL A 728 -13.57 -13.51 -50.26
CA VAL A 728 -14.23 -12.20 -50.09
C VAL A 728 -13.57 -11.14 -50.94
N THR A 729 -14.34 -10.14 -51.32
CA THR A 729 -13.81 -8.97 -52.04
C THR A 729 -13.34 -7.87 -51.11
N PRO A 730 -12.37 -7.04 -51.50
CA PRO A 730 -11.95 -5.89 -50.73
C PRO A 730 -13.10 -4.96 -50.30
N LYS A 731 -14.11 -4.83 -51.11
CA LYS A 731 -15.30 -4.02 -50.83
C LYS A 731 -16.14 -4.61 -49.67
N GLN A 732 -16.23 -5.94 -49.59
CA GLN A 732 -17.03 -6.62 -48.58
C GLN A 732 -16.44 -6.43 -47.18
N ILE A 733 -15.13 -6.43 -47.05
CA ILE A 733 -14.45 -6.31 -45.77
C ILE A 733 -13.79 -4.94 -45.51
N GLY A 734 -13.82 -4.04 -46.49
CA GLY A 734 -13.23 -2.70 -46.36
C GLY A 734 -11.70 -2.69 -46.27
N SER A 735 -11.04 -3.72 -46.86
CA SER A 735 -9.58 -3.84 -46.86
C SER A 735 -9.10 -4.61 -48.09
N GLU A 736 -7.99 -4.14 -48.67
CA GLU A 736 -7.35 -4.83 -49.82
C GLU A 736 -6.58 -6.09 -49.44
N VAL A 737 -6.36 -6.30 -48.13
CA VAL A 737 -5.67 -7.46 -47.54
C VAL A 737 -6.54 -8.15 -46.50
N GLY A 738 -6.36 -9.45 -46.33
CA GLY A 738 -7.21 -10.30 -45.49
C GLY A 738 -6.74 -10.45 -44.06
N SER A 739 -5.93 -9.54 -43.51
CA SER A 739 -5.25 -9.72 -42.22
C SER A 739 -6.01 -9.22 -40.99
N TYR A 740 -7.28 -8.84 -41.13
CA TYR A 740 -8.07 -8.23 -40.01
C TYR A 740 -8.10 -9.04 -38.72
N GLY A 741 -8.24 -10.36 -38.80
CA GLY A 741 -8.29 -11.25 -37.63
C GLY A 741 -6.90 -11.69 -37.11
N ILE A 742 -5.82 -11.19 -37.70
CA ILE A 742 -4.47 -11.58 -37.30
C ILE A 742 -3.90 -10.53 -36.33
N PRO A 743 -3.50 -10.95 -35.12
CA PRO A 743 -2.94 -10.04 -34.13
C PRO A 743 -1.78 -9.23 -34.69
N GLU A 744 -1.71 -7.94 -34.35
CA GLU A 744 -0.76 -6.93 -34.83
C GLU A 744 -0.89 -6.56 -36.33
N PHE A 745 -1.26 -7.49 -37.22
CA PHE A 745 -1.39 -7.24 -38.66
C PHE A 745 -2.77 -6.74 -39.11
N GLY A 746 -3.74 -6.74 -38.21
CA GLY A 746 -5.12 -6.31 -38.50
C GLY A 746 -5.39 -4.81 -38.30
N THR A 747 -4.44 -4.02 -37.76
CA THR A 747 -4.63 -2.58 -37.58
C THR A 747 -4.62 -1.83 -38.91
N LYS A 748 -5.32 -0.68 -38.98
CA LYS A 748 -5.37 0.16 -40.20
C LYS A 748 -3.98 0.53 -40.70
N PHE A 749 -3.06 0.89 -39.79
CA PHE A 749 -1.69 1.25 -40.12
C PHE A 749 -0.94 0.09 -40.75
N VAL A 750 -0.98 -1.10 -40.13
CA VAL A 750 -0.25 -2.27 -40.66
C VAL A 750 -0.87 -2.79 -41.94
N ARG A 751 -2.19 -2.78 -42.09
CA ARG A 751 -2.85 -3.14 -43.33
C ARG A 751 -2.42 -2.19 -44.47
N GLY A 752 -2.26 -0.90 -44.19
CA GLY A 752 -1.66 0.02 -45.15
C GLY A 752 -0.26 -0.37 -45.63
N MET A 753 0.62 -0.74 -44.67
CA MET A 753 1.96 -1.26 -44.98
C MET A 753 1.91 -2.55 -45.83
N LEU A 754 0.99 -3.45 -45.53
CA LEU A 754 0.81 -4.68 -46.29
C LEU A 754 0.33 -4.41 -47.73
N VAL A 755 -0.55 -3.43 -47.91
CA VAL A 755 -0.99 -2.98 -49.25
C VAL A 755 0.19 -2.43 -50.06
N ASP A 756 1.03 -1.62 -49.44
CA ASP A 756 2.20 -1.02 -50.09
C ASP A 756 3.30 -2.03 -50.43
N THR A 757 3.53 -2.99 -49.55
CA THR A 757 4.66 -3.95 -49.67
C THR A 757 4.29 -5.27 -50.33
N ARG A 758 3.05 -5.70 -50.28
CA ARG A 758 2.54 -6.97 -50.86
C ARG A 758 3.46 -8.15 -50.55
N PRO A 759 3.70 -8.51 -49.28
CA PRO A 759 4.66 -9.56 -48.93
C PRO A 759 4.20 -10.92 -49.43
N THR A 760 5.18 -11.70 -49.91
CA THR A 760 4.94 -13.06 -50.44
C THR A 760 5.74 -14.13 -49.70
N THR A 761 6.72 -13.71 -48.88
CA THR A 761 7.59 -14.62 -48.14
C THR A 761 7.44 -14.39 -46.62
N PHE A 762 7.81 -15.42 -45.87
CA PHE A 762 7.78 -15.34 -44.42
C PHE A 762 8.83 -14.34 -43.88
N ASP A 763 10.01 -14.24 -44.54
CA ASP A 763 11.02 -13.25 -44.20
C ASP A 763 10.53 -11.81 -44.35
N GLU A 764 9.76 -11.53 -45.42
CA GLU A 764 9.17 -10.19 -45.61
C GLU A 764 8.18 -9.84 -44.48
N LEU A 765 7.38 -10.81 -44.00
CA LEU A 765 6.48 -10.58 -42.84
C LEU A 765 7.25 -10.27 -41.54
N ILE A 766 8.35 -11.00 -41.31
CA ILE A 766 9.23 -10.74 -40.15
C ILE A 766 9.81 -9.32 -40.22
N ARG A 767 10.25 -8.88 -41.38
CA ARG A 767 10.78 -7.50 -41.55
C ARG A 767 9.70 -6.45 -41.29
N ILE A 768 8.51 -6.65 -41.79
CA ILE A 768 7.35 -5.76 -41.54
C ILE A 768 7.05 -5.70 -40.02
N SER A 769 7.02 -6.83 -39.34
CA SER A 769 6.79 -6.89 -37.90
C SER A 769 7.85 -6.10 -37.10
N ARG A 770 9.11 -6.17 -37.51
CA ARG A 770 10.21 -5.39 -36.88
C ARG A 770 10.01 -3.87 -37.08
N ILE A 771 9.59 -3.44 -38.26
CA ILE A 771 9.30 -2.02 -38.56
C ILE A 771 8.12 -1.53 -37.72
N ILE A 772 7.08 -2.32 -37.53
CA ILE A 772 5.93 -2.01 -36.68
C ILE A 772 6.37 -1.77 -35.24
N THR A 773 7.19 -2.67 -34.71
CA THR A 773 7.72 -2.58 -33.36
C THR A 773 8.58 -1.33 -33.17
N TRP A 774 9.48 -1.05 -34.13
CA TRP A 774 10.31 0.16 -34.12
C TRP A 774 9.47 1.43 -34.16
N TYR A 775 8.48 1.53 -35.05
CA TYR A 775 7.59 2.68 -35.18
C TYR A 775 6.81 2.94 -33.87
N ARG A 776 6.27 1.90 -33.24
CA ARG A 776 5.57 2.03 -31.94
C ARG A 776 6.50 2.54 -30.85
N CYS A 777 7.76 2.13 -30.83
CA CYS A 777 8.76 2.61 -29.88
C CYS A 777 9.09 4.09 -30.10
N VAL A 778 9.27 4.49 -31.35
CA VAL A 778 9.58 5.89 -31.73
C VAL A 778 8.38 6.80 -31.49
N ALA A 779 7.18 6.39 -31.88
CA ALA A 779 5.96 7.15 -31.65
C ALA A 779 5.69 7.39 -30.14
N ARG A 780 5.93 6.37 -29.30
CA ARG A 780 5.82 6.53 -27.84
C ARG A 780 6.88 7.45 -27.25
N LYS A 781 8.09 7.49 -27.81
CA LYS A 781 9.14 8.44 -27.39
C LYS A 781 8.81 9.86 -27.85
N CYS A 782 8.34 10.06 -29.07
CA CYS A 782 7.97 11.37 -29.58
C CYS A 782 6.78 12.00 -28.83
N THR A 783 5.79 11.20 -28.39
CA THR A 783 4.68 11.69 -27.56
C THR A 783 5.10 12.07 -26.13
N LYS A 784 6.29 11.69 -25.68
CA LYS A 784 6.86 12.16 -24.40
C LYS A 784 7.63 13.49 -24.52
N PHE A 785 7.94 13.94 -25.73
CA PHE A 785 8.64 15.21 -25.99
C PHE A 785 7.73 16.34 -26.50
N ASN A 786 6.46 16.10 -26.71
CA ASN A 786 5.43 17.08 -26.96
C ASN A 786 4.48 17.14 -25.75
#